data_ef4e9794c1c90784ee55fb27c18cf8d9
#
_entry.id   ef4e9794c1c90784ee55fb27c18cf8d9
#
_cell.length_a   1.000
_cell.length_b   1.000
_cell.length_c   1.000
_cell.angle_alpha   90.00
_cell.angle_beta   90.00
_cell.angle_gamma   90.00
#
_symmetry.space_group_name_H-M   'P 1'
#
loop_
_entity.id
_entity.type
_entity.pdbx_description
1 polymer ?
#
loop_
_entity_poly.entity_id
_entity_poly.type
_entity_poly.pdbx_seq_one_letter_code
_entity_poly.pdbx_strand_id
1 'polypeptide(L)'
;MKPKLLFTVFVFCTSFIFAQKKYNWSPEQCLKMKNISAVIPSSDGNKVLYTVREAIMTDDRSEYVNQVWVCNADGSNHVQLTKNDKNSSNPKWSPDGKWIAFTSSRDGKNNLYLMSTMGGEAEKITDVKSGVGAYDWSRDGKMIAFVMTDVASDKEEKNKKSKNDWYFVDEDVKQNRLFVLWLNEKDTSGKKKQKQLVKENYNINAFDWSADGKRIAYSHGKTPEVNDNVYSDISLVTIESGDIKKIAFTGAGESNPLFSPDGKMIAYYCSADPVDWAGARHAKVYSIADGKSWRLKGTPDENGGIVGWTADGKNIIWSEANRTLNGVYVLSVDGKSIAEWNKDSKDLIGGVTLNNAGSYIGFTLQNSSQLPEAYISRVDNFSPVKITSINADQASKPLPKTEVVKWKGADGTEIEGLLTYPINYKPGTKVPFILNVHGGPAGVFQQSCVAGNSGAYPIAAFAEMGYAILRPNPRGSSGYGTEFRMANRADWGGKDFLDLMAGVDHVIKMGVADESKMGVMGWSYGGFMSSWIVGHTDRFKAASIGAPVVDLSHQNLTDDIEGFLPSYFKTDPWNDWSLYDKHSPLRFVQNVKTPVMLQHCEGDQRVPISNAIMFYNALRRRSVPVRMLAMPRQGHGPVEPTMVLKTMQTNVEWFEKQIGTKKSF
;
A
#
# COMPACT_ATOMS: atom_id res chain seq x y z
N MET A 1 -22.54 80.76 -31.62
CA MET A 1 -21.71 79.57 -31.45
C MET A 1 -21.47 79.31 -29.95
N LYS A 2 -22.08 78.24 -29.41
CA LYS A 2 -21.93 77.91 -27.97
C LYS A 2 -20.91 76.72 -27.89
N PRO A 3 -19.92 76.70 -26.99
CA PRO A 3 -19.00 75.59 -26.85
C PRO A 3 -19.67 74.47 -26.06
N LYS A 4 -19.56 73.26 -26.56
CA LYS A 4 -19.92 71.98 -25.86
C LYS A 4 -18.80 71.59 -24.92
N LEU A 5 -19.12 71.55 -23.64
CA LEU A 5 -18.23 71.00 -22.60
C LEU A 5 -18.32 69.47 -22.62
N LEU A 6 -17.21 68.81 -22.87
CA LEU A 6 -17.08 67.33 -22.84
C LEU A 6 -16.64 66.94 -21.40
N PHE A 7 -17.54 66.28 -20.66
CA PHE A 7 -17.21 65.70 -19.35
C PHE A 7 -16.66 64.30 -19.58
N THR A 8 -15.36 64.10 -19.34
CA THR A 8 -14.73 62.80 -19.33
C THR A 8 -14.85 62.23 -17.91
N VAL A 9 -15.69 61.21 -17.75
CA VAL A 9 -15.81 60.46 -16.50
C VAL A 9 -14.68 59.42 -16.45
N PHE A 10 -13.71 59.62 -15.56
CA PHE A 10 -12.72 58.59 -15.21
C PHE A 10 -13.35 57.60 -14.24
N VAL A 11 -13.68 56.39 -14.71
CA VAL A 11 -14.04 55.26 -13.85
C VAL A 11 -12.75 54.62 -13.33
N PHE A 12 -12.42 54.89 -12.05
CA PHE A 12 -11.39 54.18 -11.33
C PHE A 12 -11.92 52.75 -11.02
N CYS A 13 -11.53 51.75 -11.84
CA CYS A 13 -11.64 50.36 -11.47
C CYS A 13 -10.56 50.05 -10.43
N THR A 14 -10.89 50.11 -9.15
CA THR A 14 -10.06 49.53 -8.08
C THR A 14 -10.18 48.02 -8.15
N SER A 15 -9.24 47.37 -8.84
CA SER A 15 -9.06 45.93 -8.76
C SER A 15 -8.60 45.59 -7.34
N PHE A 16 -9.51 45.10 -6.51
CA PHE A 16 -9.12 44.45 -5.27
C PHE A 16 -8.40 43.17 -5.63
N ILE A 17 -7.06 43.22 -5.67
CA ILE A 17 -6.24 42.03 -5.67
C ILE A 17 -6.38 41.42 -4.27
N PHE A 18 -7.31 40.48 -4.12
CA PHE A 18 -7.30 39.61 -2.96
C PHE A 18 -6.00 38.81 -3.05
N ALA A 19 -5.01 39.14 -2.22
CA ALA A 19 -3.84 38.31 -2.03
C ALA A 19 -4.34 36.94 -1.55
N GLN A 20 -4.35 35.97 -2.43
CA GLN A 20 -4.72 34.60 -2.13
C GLN A 20 -3.77 34.11 -1.03
N LYS A 21 -4.29 33.84 0.16
CA LYS A 21 -3.50 33.41 1.31
C LYS A 21 -2.79 32.11 0.91
N LYS A 22 -1.47 32.17 0.79
CA LYS A 22 -0.67 31.02 0.39
C LYS A 22 -0.60 30.02 1.56
N TYR A 23 -1.37 28.94 1.46
CA TYR A 23 -1.33 27.85 2.41
C TYR A 23 -0.04 27.01 2.22
N ASN A 24 0.53 26.52 3.32
CA ASN A 24 1.69 25.62 3.26
C ASN A 24 1.31 24.24 2.73
N TRP A 25 0.15 23.73 3.16
CA TRP A 25 -0.36 22.42 2.79
C TRP A 25 -1.78 22.56 2.21
N SER A 26 -1.89 22.36 0.91
CA SER A 26 -3.16 22.15 0.19
C SER A 26 -3.18 20.73 -0.37
N PRO A 27 -4.32 20.23 -0.90
CA PRO A 27 -4.36 18.97 -1.64
C PRO A 27 -3.27 18.86 -2.72
N GLU A 28 -3.04 19.96 -3.47
CA GLU A 28 -2.03 20.02 -4.53
C GLU A 28 -0.60 19.93 -3.95
N GLN A 29 -0.35 20.55 -2.80
CA GLN A 29 0.96 20.48 -2.14
C GLN A 29 1.23 19.08 -1.59
N CYS A 30 0.23 18.42 -1.00
CA CYS A 30 0.33 17.02 -0.56
C CYS A 30 0.61 16.08 -1.76
N LEU A 31 -0.05 16.31 -2.89
CA LEU A 31 0.13 15.48 -4.09
C LEU A 31 1.52 15.63 -4.72
N LYS A 32 2.13 16.82 -4.63
CA LYS A 32 3.47 17.12 -5.16
C LYS A 32 4.61 16.51 -4.36
N MET A 33 4.34 15.96 -3.18
CA MET A 33 5.37 15.29 -2.39
C MET A 33 5.95 14.11 -3.17
N LYS A 34 7.29 14.11 -3.30
CA LYS A 34 8.03 13.00 -3.88
C LYS A 34 8.10 11.84 -2.89
N ASN A 35 7.99 10.63 -3.40
CA ASN A 35 8.07 9.41 -2.60
C ASN A 35 9.24 8.55 -3.03
N ILE A 36 9.88 7.90 -2.06
CA ILE A 36 10.91 6.89 -2.30
C ILE A 36 10.22 5.52 -2.26
N SER A 37 10.37 4.73 -3.33
CA SER A 37 9.71 3.42 -3.43
C SER A 37 10.65 2.22 -3.30
N ALA A 38 11.97 2.44 -3.38
CA ALA A 38 12.97 1.42 -3.12
C ALA A 38 14.28 2.08 -2.66
N VAL A 39 15.04 1.41 -1.78
CA VAL A 39 16.37 1.80 -1.32
C VAL A 39 17.22 0.54 -1.27
N ILE A 40 18.17 0.38 -2.20
CA ILE A 40 18.86 -0.90 -2.43
C ILE A 40 20.38 -0.70 -2.36
N PRO A 41 21.03 -1.02 -1.23
CA PRO A 41 22.49 -0.93 -1.11
C PRO A 41 23.18 -1.92 -2.05
N SER A 42 24.35 -1.54 -2.59
CA SER A 42 25.24 -2.43 -3.34
C SER A 42 25.80 -3.55 -2.46
N SER A 43 26.30 -4.64 -3.06
CA SER A 43 26.85 -5.78 -2.30
C SER A 43 28.00 -5.37 -1.38
N ASP A 44 28.83 -4.41 -1.77
CA ASP A 44 29.93 -3.85 -0.96
C ASP A 44 29.49 -2.75 0.02
N GLY A 45 28.23 -2.31 -0.05
CA GLY A 45 27.68 -1.26 0.78
C GLY A 45 28.14 0.17 0.45
N ASN A 46 28.89 0.37 -0.66
CA ASN A 46 29.47 1.68 -0.99
C ASN A 46 28.53 2.58 -1.79
N LYS A 47 27.55 2.01 -2.46
CA LYS A 47 26.56 2.73 -3.27
C LYS A 47 25.14 2.29 -2.93
N VAL A 48 24.17 3.15 -3.25
CA VAL A 48 22.75 2.89 -3.03
C VAL A 48 21.96 3.24 -4.28
N LEU A 49 21.18 2.29 -4.81
CA LEU A 49 20.12 2.57 -5.76
C LEU A 49 18.87 2.99 -5.01
N TYR A 50 18.15 3.97 -5.52
CA TYR A 50 16.83 4.32 -5.01
C TYR A 50 15.92 4.79 -6.14
N THR A 51 14.62 4.69 -5.93
CA THR A 51 13.62 5.17 -6.89
C THR A 51 12.84 6.32 -6.31
N VAL A 52 12.68 7.38 -7.11
CA VAL A 52 11.85 8.54 -6.78
C VAL A 52 10.61 8.51 -7.63
N ARG A 53 9.45 8.58 -6.98
CA ARG A 53 8.12 8.64 -7.60
C ARG A 53 7.57 10.05 -7.50
N GLU A 54 7.15 10.59 -8.65
CA GLU A 54 6.54 11.91 -8.79
C GLU A 54 5.20 11.83 -9.52
N ALA A 55 4.27 12.73 -9.18
CA ALA A 55 3.02 12.89 -9.90
C ALA A 55 3.25 13.80 -11.12
N ILE A 56 2.89 13.31 -12.30
CA ILE A 56 2.89 14.08 -13.55
C ILE A 56 1.43 14.40 -13.92
N MET A 57 1.11 15.67 -13.98
CA MET A 57 -0.21 16.15 -14.39
C MET A 57 -0.03 17.26 -15.42
N THR A 58 -0.46 17.00 -16.63
CA THR A 58 -0.54 17.95 -17.76
C THR A 58 -1.93 17.85 -18.37
N ASP A 59 -2.23 18.61 -19.39
CA ASP A 59 -3.54 18.58 -20.07
C ASP A 59 -3.86 17.20 -20.66
N ASP A 60 -2.83 16.43 -21.04
CA ASP A 60 -2.94 15.11 -21.69
C ASP A 60 -2.44 13.93 -20.85
N ARG A 61 -1.91 14.18 -19.63
CA ARG A 61 -1.30 13.14 -18.78
C ARG A 61 -1.68 13.28 -17.32
N SER A 62 -1.98 12.13 -16.69
CA SER A 62 -2.20 12.01 -15.25
C SER A 62 -1.67 10.66 -14.76
N GLU A 63 -0.40 10.60 -14.41
CA GLU A 63 0.27 9.37 -14.01
C GLU A 63 1.39 9.61 -12.99
N TYR A 64 1.68 8.62 -12.16
CA TYR A 64 2.89 8.62 -11.35
C TYR A 64 4.03 8.00 -12.14
N VAL A 65 5.17 8.66 -12.14
CA VAL A 65 6.39 8.20 -12.82
C VAL A 65 7.48 7.94 -11.79
N ASN A 66 8.06 6.74 -11.84
CA ASN A 66 9.24 6.38 -11.08
C ASN A 66 10.49 6.57 -11.94
N GLN A 67 11.56 7.12 -11.33
CA GLN A 67 12.88 7.22 -11.93
C GLN A 67 13.92 6.62 -11.00
N VAL A 68 14.93 5.97 -11.61
CA VAL A 68 16.01 5.29 -10.89
C VAL A 68 17.18 6.26 -10.69
N TRP A 69 17.70 6.28 -9.46
CA TRP A 69 18.82 7.09 -9.03
C TRP A 69 19.89 6.22 -8.36
N VAL A 70 21.12 6.70 -8.33
CA VAL A 70 22.21 6.11 -7.56
C VAL A 70 22.97 7.22 -6.82
N CYS A 71 23.50 6.89 -5.64
CA CYS A 71 24.40 7.76 -4.88
C CYS A 71 25.43 6.92 -4.12
N ASN A 72 26.39 7.58 -3.50
CA ASN A 72 27.29 6.96 -2.53
C ASN A 72 26.55 6.67 -1.21
N ALA A 73 27.06 5.73 -0.43
CA ALA A 73 26.50 5.33 0.86
C ALA A 73 26.54 6.42 1.95
N ASP A 74 27.33 7.47 1.76
CA ASP A 74 27.38 8.66 2.62
C ASP A 74 26.38 9.75 2.19
N GLY A 75 25.54 9.50 1.17
CA GLY A 75 24.59 10.46 0.62
C GLY A 75 25.21 11.51 -0.28
N SER A 76 26.42 11.31 -0.79
CA SER A 76 27.06 12.17 -1.80
C SER A 76 26.84 11.63 -3.23
N ASN A 77 27.17 12.43 -4.24
CA ASN A 77 27.21 12.05 -5.66
C ASN A 77 25.90 11.43 -6.20
N HIS A 78 24.79 12.13 -6.04
CA HIS A 78 23.50 11.70 -6.61
C HIS A 78 23.50 11.81 -8.13
N VAL A 79 23.20 10.69 -8.81
CA VAL A 79 23.05 10.61 -10.27
C VAL A 79 21.70 10.02 -10.62
N GLN A 80 20.92 10.72 -11.43
CA GLN A 80 19.71 10.21 -12.02
C GLN A 80 20.06 9.29 -13.20
N LEU A 81 19.81 7.98 -13.06
CA LEU A 81 20.16 6.99 -14.07
C LEU A 81 19.12 6.91 -15.20
N THR A 82 17.85 7.14 -14.87
CA THR A 82 16.78 7.16 -15.88
C THR A 82 16.11 8.52 -15.88
N LYS A 83 16.02 9.12 -17.08
CA LYS A 83 15.44 10.45 -17.26
C LYS A 83 14.59 10.44 -18.53
N ASN A 84 13.42 9.85 -18.44
CA ASN A 84 12.47 9.84 -19.53
C ASN A 84 11.07 10.11 -18.98
N ASP A 85 10.12 10.33 -19.85
CA ASP A 85 8.73 10.62 -19.52
C ASP A 85 7.91 9.37 -19.14
N LYS A 86 8.52 8.18 -19.13
CA LYS A 86 7.89 6.91 -18.81
C LYS A 86 8.48 6.30 -17.54
N ASN A 87 7.75 5.35 -16.99
CA ASN A 87 8.10 4.68 -15.74
C ASN A 87 9.37 3.83 -15.91
N SER A 88 10.30 3.97 -14.98
CA SER A 88 11.47 3.11 -14.79
C SER A 88 11.58 2.74 -13.32
N SER A 89 11.50 1.43 -13.00
CA SER A 89 11.34 0.95 -11.62
C SER A 89 12.03 -0.38 -11.36
N ASN A 90 11.95 -0.85 -10.13
CA ASN A 90 12.52 -2.11 -9.66
C ASN A 90 14.01 -2.30 -10.01
N PRO A 91 14.89 -1.34 -9.71
CA PRO A 91 16.30 -1.51 -10.01
C PRO A 91 16.90 -2.63 -9.14
N LYS A 92 17.82 -3.41 -9.72
CA LYS A 92 18.61 -4.42 -9.01
C LYS A 92 20.07 -4.40 -9.47
N TRP A 93 20.99 -4.48 -8.51
CA TRP A 93 22.40 -4.67 -8.80
C TRP A 93 22.63 -6.09 -9.36
N SER A 94 23.54 -6.23 -10.34
CA SER A 94 24.12 -7.54 -10.63
C SER A 94 24.96 -8.01 -9.43
N PRO A 95 25.15 -9.35 -9.25
CA PRO A 95 25.92 -9.86 -8.14
C PRO A 95 27.36 -9.34 -8.06
N ASP A 96 28.00 -9.06 -9.22
CA ASP A 96 29.35 -8.49 -9.34
C ASP A 96 29.37 -6.94 -9.23
N GLY A 97 28.22 -6.29 -9.08
CA GLY A 97 28.07 -4.85 -8.95
C GLY A 97 28.39 -4.03 -10.21
N LYS A 98 28.61 -4.67 -11.39
CA LYS A 98 28.95 -3.96 -12.63
C LYS A 98 27.76 -3.49 -13.44
N TRP A 99 26.60 -4.08 -13.20
CA TRP A 99 25.38 -3.81 -13.95
C TRP A 99 24.22 -3.48 -13.04
N ILE A 100 23.29 -2.71 -13.58
CA ILE A 100 21.99 -2.41 -12.98
C ILE A 100 20.92 -2.90 -13.96
N ALA A 101 20.10 -3.86 -13.54
CA ALA A 101 18.89 -4.22 -14.25
C ALA A 101 17.71 -3.39 -13.70
N PHE A 102 16.74 -3.03 -14.54
CA PHE A 102 15.52 -2.36 -14.14
C PHE A 102 14.41 -2.60 -15.16
N THR A 103 13.17 -2.42 -14.75
CA THR A 103 12.01 -2.46 -15.67
C THR A 103 11.68 -1.06 -16.16
N SER A 104 11.33 -0.94 -17.44
CA SER A 104 10.85 0.32 -18.01
C SER A 104 9.78 0.11 -19.07
N SER A 105 8.79 1.02 -19.10
CA SER A 105 7.73 1.07 -20.09
C SER A 105 8.01 2.06 -21.25
N ARG A 106 9.26 2.50 -21.41
CA ARG A 106 9.66 3.51 -22.43
C ARG A 106 9.29 3.12 -23.86
N ASP A 107 9.23 1.82 -24.16
CA ASP A 107 8.83 1.27 -25.47
C ASP A 107 7.42 0.65 -25.44
N GLY A 108 6.53 1.14 -24.57
CA GLY A 108 5.13 0.73 -24.47
C GLY A 108 4.84 -0.22 -23.31
N LYS A 109 5.35 -1.44 -23.32
CA LYS A 109 5.18 -2.41 -22.22
C LYS A 109 6.43 -2.49 -21.35
N ASN A 110 6.26 -2.87 -20.09
CA ASN A 110 7.39 -3.10 -19.20
C ASN A 110 8.31 -4.17 -19.77
N ASN A 111 9.56 -3.80 -20.01
CA ASN A 111 10.62 -4.71 -20.41
C ASN A 111 11.83 -4.54 -19.49
N LEU A 112 12.72 -5.54 -19.47
CA LEU A 112 13.98 -5.46 -18.76
C LEU A 112 15.01 -4.69 -19.57
N TYR A 113 15.68 -3.79 -18.89
CA TYR A 113 16.81 -3.01 -19.37
C TYR A 113 18.02 -3.27 -18.49
N LEU A 114 19.19 -3.25 -19.13
CA LEU A 114 20.49 -3.43 -18.48
C LEU A 114 21.36 -2.20 -18.73
N MET A 115 21.92 -1.63 -17.67
CA MET A 115 22.81 -0.46 -17.72
C MET A 115 24.11 -0.77 -16.98
N SER A 116 25.24 -0.33 -17.54
CA SER A 116 26.52 -0.40 -16.84
C SER A 116 26.54 0.61 -15.67
N THR A 117 27.14 0.21 -14.54
CA THR A 117 27.37 1.12 -13.41
C THR A 117 28.41 2.22 -13.71
N MET A 118 29.14 2.07 -14.82
CA MET A 118 30.07 3.10 -15.33
C MET A 118 29.38 4.16 -16.20
N GLY A 119 28.04 4.01 -16.45
CA GLY A 119 27.26 4.88 -17.32
C GLY A 119 27.04 4.30 -18.72
N GLY A 120 26.44 5.09 -19.61
CA GLY A 120 26.03 4.70 -20.95
C GLY A 120 24.51 4.50 -21.07
N GLU A 121 24.05 4.16 -22.28
CA GLU A 121 22.63 3.86 -22.52
C GLU A 121 22.24 2.49 -22.02
N ALA A 122 20.98 2.34 -21.57
CA ALA A 122 20.44 1.06 -21.15
C ALA A 122 20.07 0.18 -22.34
N GLU A 123 20.58 -1.05 -22.40
CA GLU A 123 20.22 -2.07 -23.37
C GLU A 123 18.88 -2.71 -23.01
N LYS A 124 17.92 -2.77 -23.93
CA LYS A 124 16.69 -3.57 -23.79
C LYS A 124 17.04 -5.05 -23.97
N ILE A 125 16.88 -5.87 -22.93
CA ILE A 125 17.25 -7.29 -22.94
C ILE A 125 16.07 -8.26 -23.09
N THR A 126 14.82 -7.76 -22.95
CA THR A 126 13.60 -8.51 -23.26
C THR A 126 12.73 -7.74 -24.23
N ASP A 127 11.89 -8.46 -24.98
CA ASP A 127 10.91 -7.88 -25.89
C ASP A 127 9.61 -8.69 -25.80
N VAL A 128 8.87 -8.50 -24.68
CA VAL A 128 7.70 -9.30 -24.35
C VAL A 128 6.42 -8.48 -24.47
N LYS A 129 5.37 -9.09 -25.04
CA LYS A 129 4.09 -8.42 -25.34
C LYS A 129 3.24 -8.14 -24.10
N SER A 130 3.27 -9.01 -23.08
CA SER A 130 2.49 -8.86 -21.85
C SER A 130 3.17 -7.99 -20.79
N GLY A 131 4.47 -7.71 -20.97
CA GLY A 131 5.30 -7.02 -20.01
C GLY A 131 5.97 -7.96 -19.02
N VAL A 132 7.10 -7.51 -18.46
CA VAL A 132 7.84 -8.21 -17.40
C VAL A 132 7.31 -7.77 -16.04
N GLY A 133 6.98 -8.76 -15.19
CA GLY A 133 6.62 -8.57 -13.78
C GLY A 133 7.84 -8.61 -12.85
N ALA A 134 7.83 -9.50 -11.85
CA ALA A 134 8.97 -9.75 -10.97
C ALA A 134 10.15 -10.33 -11.75
N TYR A 135 11.37 -9.96 -11.38
CA TYR A 135 12.59 -10.55 -11.94
C TYR A 135 13.71 -10.60 -10.90
N ASP A 136 14.69 -11.49 -11.10
CA ASP A 136 15.90 -11.53 -10.28
C ASP A 136 17.10 -12.14 -11.02
N TRP A 137 18.30 -11.74 -10.58
CA TRP A 137 19.57 -12.27 -11.08
C TRP A 137 19.88 -13.66 -10.51
N SER A 138 20.46 -14.56 -11.34
CA SER A 138 21.18 -15.72 -10.80
C SER A 138 22.37 -15.26 -9.97
N ARG A 139 22.78 -16.06 -8.98
CA ARG A 139 23.86 -15.68 -8.06
C ARG A 139 25.22 -15.51 -8.75
N ASP A 140 25.44 -16.16 -9.90
CA ASP A 140 26.65 -16.02 -10.73
C ASP A 140 26.55 -14.86 -11.75
N GLY A 141 25.42 -14.16 -11.83
CA GLY A 141 25.17 -13.03 -12.72
C GLY A 141 25.03 -13.36 -14.20
N LYS A 142 24.92 -14.66 -14.57
CA LYS A 142 24.84 -15.08 -15.98
C LYS A 142 23.43 -15.14 -16.53
N MET A 143 22.43 -15.24 -15.66
CA MET A 143 21.02 -15.38 -16.00
C MET A 143 20.14 -14.40 -15.23
N ILE A 144 18.96 -14.13 -15.78
CA ILE A 144 17.88 -13.45 -15.08
C ILE A 144 16.62 -14.32 -15.19
N ALA A 145 16.02 -14.64 -14.04
CA ALA A 145 14.67 -15.20 -14.01
C ALA A 145 13.66 -14.06 -13.99
N PHE A 146 12.53 -14.23 -14.65
CA PHE A 146 11.46 -13.24 -14.66
C PHE A 146 10.10 -13.90 -14.84
N VAL A 147 9.08 -13.17 -14.41
CA VAL A 147 7.68 -13.56 -14.58
C VAL A 147 7.06 -12.70 -15.66
N MET A 148 6.28 -13.32 -16.54
CA MET A 148 5.38 -12.61 -17.45
C MET A 148 4.03 -13.32 -17.53
N THR A 149 2.97 -12.55 -17.73
CA THR A 149 1.61 -13.09 -17.89
C THR A 149 1.41 -13.67 -19.28
N ASP A 150 0.61 -14.72 -19.41
CA ASP A 150 0.21 -15.29 -20.70
C ASP A 150 -0.32 -14.20 -21.63
N VAL A 151 0.09 -14.24 -22.88
CA VAL A 151 -0.40 -13.29 -23.91
C VAL A 151 -1.73 -13.78 -24.50
N ALA A 152 -2.54 -12.85 -24.99
CA ALA A 152 -3.72 -13.20 -25.76
C ALA A 152 -3.32 -14.00 -27.01
N SER A 153 -4.04 -15.06 -27.31
CA SER A 153 -3.88 -15.83 -28.53
C SER A 153 -4.34 -15.04 -29.76
N ASP A 154 -3.89 -15.42 -30.95
CA ASP A 154 -4.33 -14.79 -32.21
C ASP A 154 -5.86 -14.89 -32.38
N LYS A 155 -6.50 -15.95 -31.87
CA LYS A 155 -7.95 -16.12 -31.85
C LYS A 155 -8.62 -15.08 -30.97
N GLU A 156 -8.12 -14.85 -29.75
CA GLU A 156 -8.65 -13.84 -28.82
C GLU A 156 -8.48 -12.43 -29.38
N GLU A 157 -7.32 -12.12 -29.97
CA GLU A 157 -7.08 -10.83 -30.63
C GLU A 157 -8.04 -10.61 -31.83
N LYS A 158 -8.30 -11.65 -32.62
CA LYS A 158 -9.27 -11.61 -33.73
C LYS A 158 -10.68 -11.41 -33.18
N ASN A 159 -11.08 -12.15 -32.16
CA ASN A 159 -12.38 -12.04 -31.51
C ASN A 159 -12.60 -10.63 -30.97
N LYS A 160 -11.61 -10.06 -30.29
CA LYS A 160 -11.66 -8.68 -29.78
C LYS A 160 -11.87 -7.65 -30.88
N LYS A 161 -11.16 -7.79 -32.01
CA LYS A 161 -11.34 -6.91 -33.20
C LYS A 161 -12.74 -7.03 -33.78
N SER A 162 -13.32 -8.23 -33.84
CA SER A 162 -14.67 -8.50 -34.35
C SER A 162 -15.78 -8.29 -33.29
N LYS A 163 -15.45 -7.87 -32.08
CA LYS A 163 -16.38 -7.75 -30.93
C LYS A 163 -17.10 -9.07 -30.60
N ASN A 164 -16.41 -10.19 -30.81
CA ASN A 164 -16.82 -11.54 -30.44
C ASN A 164 -15.96 -12.04 -29.28
N ASP A 165 -15.72 -11.15 -28.28
CA ASP A 165 -14.80 -11.28 -27.17
C ASP A 165 -15.51 -11.62 -25.83
N TRP A 166 -16.67 -12.29 -25.91
CA TRP A 166 -17.30 -12.90 -24.74
C TRP A 166 -16.41 -14.02 -24.18
N TYR A 167 -16.50 -14.25 -22.88
CA TYR A 167 -15.74 -15.27 -22.16
C TYR A 167 -16.62 -15.92 -21.08
N PHE A 168 -16.24 -17.12 -20.67
CA PHE A 168 -16.79 -17.75 -19.46
C PHE A 168 -15.96 -17.32 -18.26
N VAL A 169 -16.65 -16.97 -17.16
CA VAL A 169 -16.01 -16.60 -15.89
C VAL A 169 -15.21 -17.81 -15.38
N ASP A 170 -14.03 -17.56 -14.85
CA ASP A 170 -13.08 -18.55 -14.30
C ASP A 170 -12.52 -19.56 -15.32
N GLU A 171 -12.73 -19.33 -16.63
CA GLU A 171 -12.12 -20.11 -17.70
C GLU A 171 -11.04 -19.30 -18.45
N ASP A 172 -10.09 -20.00 -19.06
CA ASP A 172 -9.01 -19.41 -19.89
C ASP A 172 -8.22 -18.26 -19.19
N VAL A 173 -8.06 -18.37 -17.86
CA VAL A 173 -7.38 -17.38 -17.04
C VAL A 173 -5.91 -17.24 -17.48
N LYS A 174 -5.46 -15.99 -17.67
CA LYS A 174 -4.06 -15.68 -18.04
C LYS A 174 -3.15 -15.82 -16.83
N GLN A 175 -2.29 -16.83 -16.86
CA GLN A 175 -1.38 -17.18 -15.77
C GLN A 175 -0.08 -16.38 -15.86
N ASN A 176 0.53 -16.12 -14.73
CA ASN A 176 1.91 -15.67 -14.64
C ASN A 176 2.85 -16.88 -14.80
N ARG A 177 3.80 -16.79 -15.74
CA ARG A 177 4.74 -17.89 -16.07
C ARG A 177 6.15 -17.48 -15.73
N LEU A 178 6.95 -18.45 -15.22
CA LEU A 178 8.35 -18.26 -14.87
C LEU A 178 9.26 -18.58 -16.06
N PHE A 179 10.10 -17.62 -16.41
CA PHE A 179 11.09 -17.71 -17.48
C PHE A 179 12.51 -17.51 -16.94
N VAL A 180 13.49 -18.05 -17.65
CA VAL A 180 14.92 -17.73 -17.49
C VAL A 180 15.47 -17.20 -18.80
N LEU A 181 16.27 -16.15 -18.73
CA LEU A 181 16.98 -15.51 -19.82
C LEU A 181 18.49 -15.63 -19.58
N TRP A 182 19.24 -16.11 -20.59
CA TRP A 182 20.70 -16.18 -20.59
C TRP A 182 21.29 -14.91 -21.20
N LEU A 183 22.11 -14.21 -20.42
CA LEU A 183 22.62 -12.88 -20.84
C LEU A 183 23.63 -12.98 -22.00
N ASN A 184 24.43 -14.05 -22.04
CA ASN A 184 25.50 -14.25 -23.02
C ASN A 184 25.16 -15.25 -24.12
N GLU A 185 23.92 -15.80 -24.13
CA GLU A 185 23.48 -16.72 -25.18
C GLU A 185 22.39 -16.08 -26.04
N LYS A 186 22.41 -16.40 -27.33
CA LYS A 186 21.39 -15.96 -28.30
C LYS A 186 20.65 -17.16 -28.86
N ASP A 187 19.39 -16.96 -29.17
CA ASP A 187 18.59 -17.93 -29.94
C ASP A 187 18.87 -17.81 -31.44
N THR A 188 18.19 -18.63 -32.23
CA THR A 188 18.32 -18.66 -33.71
C THR A 188 17.88 -17.37 -34.38
N SER A 189 17.10 -16.50 -33.69
CA SER A 189 16.68 -15.19 -34.18
C SER A 189 17.66 -14.07 -33.80
N GLY A 190 18.71 -14.37 -33.08
CA GLY A 190 19.70 -13.40 -32.58
C GLY A 190 19.31 -12.67 -31.31
N LYS A 191 18.14 -12.97 -30.73
CA LYS A 191 17.69 -12.42 -29.42
C LYS A 191 18.35 -13.18 -28.26
N LYS A 192 18.37 -12.59 -27.07
CA LYS A 192 18.79 -13.29 -25.85
C LYS A 192 17.96 -14.58 -25.69
N LYS A 193 18.65 -15.71 -25.48
CA LYS A 193 18.00 -17.01 -25.27
C LYS A 193 17.13 -16.96 -24.01
N GLN A 194 15.89 -17.43 -24.11
CA GLN A 194 14.98 -17.54 -22.97
C GLN A 194 14.21 -18.85 -23.01
N LYS A 195 13.81 -19.35 -21.84
CA LYS A 195 13.07 -20.62 -21.68
C LYS A 195 12.02 -20.46 -20.57
N GLN A 196 10.79 -20.89 -20.86
CA GLN A 196 9.80 -21.09 -19.80
C GLN A 196 10.20 -22.33 -18.99
N LEU A 197 10.28 -22.18 -17.65
CA LEU A 197 10.72 -23.26 -16.77
C LEU A 197 9.58 -24.15 -16.30
N VAL A 198 8.48 -23.56 -15.85
CA VAL A 198 7.32 -24.27 -15.30
C VAL A 198 6.26 -24.34 -16.38
N LYS A 199 5.89 -25.57 -16.79
CA LYS A 199 4.89 -25.81 -17.84
C LYS A 199 3.53 -26.18 -17.29
N GLU A 200 3.46 -26.55 -16.01
CA GLU A 200 2.23 -26.84 -15.30
C GLU A 200 1.32 -25.61 -15.28
N ASN A 201 0.02 -25.85 -15.21
CA ASN A 201 -0.95 -24.75 -15.24
C ASN A 201 -1.09 -24.07 -13.87
N TYR A 202 0.02 -23.49 -13.40
CA TYR A 202 0.10 -22.71 -12.16
C TYR A 202 0.26 -21.22 -12.46
N ASN A 203 -0.24 -20.40 -11.56
CA ASN A 203 0.10 -18.99 -11.48
C ASN A 203 1.32 -18.82 -10.56
N ILE A 204 2.40 -18.26 -11.08
CA ILE A 204 3.64 -18.02 -10.32
C ILE A 204 3.53 -16.69 -9.59
N ASN A 205 3.71 -16.71 -8.25
CA ASN A 205 3.57 -15.54 -7.39
C ASN A 205 4.92 -14.90 -7.03
N ALA A 206 5.88 -15.72 -6.57
CA ALA A 206 7.21 -15.29 -6.18
C ALA A 206 8.24 -16.39 -6.45
N PHE A 207 9.51 -16.04 -6.51
CA PHE A 207 10.58 -17.01 -6.72
C PHE A 207 11.92 -16.48 -6.20
N ASP A 208 12.87 -17.41 -5.94
CA ASP A 208 14.26 -17.11 -5.61
C ASP A 208 15.23 -18.17 -6.16
N TRP A 209 16.45 -17.74 -6.43
CA TRP A 209 17.53 -18.56 -6.97
C TRP A 209 18.27 -19.34 -5.89
N SER A 210 18.59 -20.62 -6.17
CA SER A 210 19.58 -21.35 -5.35
C SER A 210 20.97 -20.72 -5.46
N ALA A 211 21.80 -20.91 -4.42
CA ALA A 211 23.15 -20.37 -4.37
C ALA A 211 24.04 -20.81 -5.55
N ASP A 212 23.86 -22.05 -6.04
CA ASP A 212 24.58 -22.61 -7.18
C ASP A 212 24.03 -22.19 -8.55
N GLY A 213 22.95 -21.43 -8.59
CA GLY A 213 22.29 -20.97 -9.82
C GLY A 213 21.62 -22.07 -10.64
N LYS A 214 21.44 -23.30 -10.09
CA LYS A 214 20.91 -24.45 -10.83
C LYS A 214 19.44 -24.71 -10.61
N ARG A 215 18.85 -24.11 -9.56
CA ARG A 215 17.46 -24.33 -9.15
C ARG A 215 16.78 -23.02 -8.82
N ILE A 216 15.46 -23.00 -8.95
CA ILE A 216 14.61 -21.89 -8.50
C ILE A 216 13.52 -22.46 -7.59
N ALA A 217 13.39 -21.91 -6.38
CA ALA A 217 12.22 -22.09 -5.53
C ALA A 217 11.16 -21.08 -5.93
N TYR A 218 9.90 -21.51 -6.04
CA TYR A 218 8.83 -20.62 -6.42
C TYR A 218 7.54 -20.92 -5.67
N SER A 219 6.76 -19.89 -5.35
CA SER A 219 5.41 -20.05 -4.86
C SER A 219 4.41 -19.92 -6.02
N HIS A 220 3.36 -20.73 -5.96
CA HIS A 220 2.36 -20.79 -7.02
C HIS A 220 0.95 -21.06 -6.46
N GLY A 221 -0.04 -20.50 -7.13
CA GLY A 221 -1.45 -20.77 -6.89
C GLY A 221 -2.10 -21.40 -8.13
N LYS A 222 -3.38 -21.74 -8.03
CA LYS A 222 -4.16 -22.30 -9.12
C LYS A 222 -4.38 -21.26 -10.23
N THR A 223 -4.75 -20.03 -9.84
CA THR A 223 -4.97 -18.89 -10.75
C THR A 223 -4.35 -17.61 -10.16
N PRO A 224 -4.29 -16.48 -10.89
CA PRO A 224 -3.89 -15.19 -10.33
C PRO A 224 -4.93 -14.57 -9.38
N GLU A 225 -6.11 -15.17 -9.25
CA GLU A 225 -7.18 -14.68 -8.38
C GLU A 225 -6.75 -14.67 -6.91
N VAL A 226 -7.22 -13.67 -6.17
CA VAL A 226 -6.82 -13.48 -4.76
C VAL A 226 -7.24 -14.68 -3.92
N ASN A 227 -8.42 -15.23 -4.18
CA ASN A 227 -8.96 -16.40 -3.46
C ASN A 227 -8.11 -17.66 -3.63
N ASP A 228 -7.51 -17.87 -4.81
CA ASP A 228 -6.60 -18.99 -5.04
C ASP A 228 -5.20 -18.74 -4.48
N ASN A 229 -4.74 -17.48 -4.49
CA ASN A 229 -3.40 -17.11 -4.03
C ASN A 229 -3.23 -17.23 -2.50
N VAL A 230 -4.30 -17.12 -1.73
CA VAL A 230 -4.24 -17.35 -0.27
C VAL A 230 -3.94 -18.80 0.10
N TYR A 231 -4.08 -19.75 -0.85
CA TYR A 231 -3.73 -21.16 -0.74
C TYR A 231 -2.49 -21.52 -1.56
N SER A 232 -1.58 -20.57 -1.77
CA SER A 232 -0.36 -20.83 -2.54
C SER A 232 0.54 -21.89 -1.89
N ASP A 233 1.23 -22.65 -2.73
CA ASP A 233 2.19 -23.69 -2.37
C ASP A 233 3.60 -23.34 -2.84
N ILE A 234 4.63 -24.06 -2.35
CA ILE A 234 6.02 -23.88 -2.77
C ILE A 234 6.55 -25.12 -3.46
N SER A 235 7.17 -24.91 -4.62
CA SER A 235 7.90 -25.93 -5.39
C SER A 235 9.30 -25.46 -5.74
N LEU A 236 10.15 -26.41 -6.12
CA LEU A 236 11.52 -26.21 -6.56
C LEU A 236 11.68 -26.79 -7.98
N VAL A 237 12.18 -25.99 -8.92
CA VAL A 237 12.45 -26.44 -10.30
C VAL A 237 13.95 -26.45 -10.57
N THR A 238 14.44 -27.52 -11.23
CA THR A 238 15.82 -27.64 -11.77
C THR A 238 15.87 -27.05 -13.16
N ILE A 239 16.74 -26.07 -13.42
CA ILE A 239 16.77 -25.30 -14.68
C ILE A 239 17.09 -26.17 -15.90
N GLU A 240 18.06 -27.05 -15.77
CA GLU A 240 18.53 -27.91 -16.88
C GLU A 240 17.46 -28.93 -17.28
N SER A 241 17.05 -29.79 -16.33
CA SER A 241 16.10 -30.88 -16.59
C SER A 241 14.63 -30.43 -16.64
N GLY A 242 14.26 -29.37 -15.89
CA GLY A 242 12.88 -28.99 -15.68
C GLY A 242 12.17 -29.80 -14.60
N ASP A 243 12.90 -30.64 -13.85
CA ASP A 243 12.32 -31.47 -12.79
C ASP A 243 11.78 -30.60 -11.67
N ILE A 244 10.55 -30.91 -11.22
CA ILE A 244 9.87 -30.17 -10.15
C ILE A 244 9.78 -31.05 -8.90
N LYS A 245 10.16 -30.46 -7.76
CA LYS A 245 10.02 -31.05 -6.43
C LYS A 245 9.09 -30.19 -5.58
N LYS A 246 8.07 -30.78 -4.99
CA LYS A 246 7.21 -30.13 -3.98
C LYS A 246 7.99 -29.89 -2.69
N ILE A 247 7.84 -28.67 -2.11
CA ILE A 247 8.55 -28.24 -0.90
C ILE A 247 7.58 -28.05 0.26
N ALA A 248 6.54 -27.22 0.09
CA ALA A 248 5.49 -26.98 1.08
C ALA A 248 4.12 -27.02 0.41
N PHE A 249 3.28 -27.94 0.90
CA PHE A 249 1.94 -28.23 0.40
C PHE A 249 1.07 -28.62 1.58
N THR A 250 0.48 -27.62 2.25
CA THR A 250 -0.38 -27.84 3.42
C THR A 250 -1.74 -27.18 3.21
N GLY A 251 -2.58 -27.12 4.24
CA GLY A 251 -3.83 -26.37 4.20
C GLY A 251 -3.61 -24.85 4.41
N ALA A 252 -2.36 -24.42 4.67
CA ALA A 252 -1.97 -23.02 4.78
C ALA A 252 -1.62 -22.44 3.41
N GLY A 253 -1.47 -21.11 3.34
CA GLY A 253 -0.82 -20.46 2.21
C GLY A 253 0.68 -20.30 2.48
N GLU A 254 1.52 -20.90 1.63
CA GLU A 254 2.97 -20.79 1.67
C GLU A 254 3.48 -19.91 0.53
N SER A 255 4.29 -18.90 0.83
CA SER A 255 4.74 -17.95 -0.18
C SER A 255 6.12 -17.34 0.10
N ASN A 256 6.65 -16.56 -0.85
CA ASN A 256 7.93 -15.88 -0.78
C ASN A 256 9.10 -16.78 -0.35
N PRO A 257 9.39 -17.88 -1.09
CA PRO A 257 10.54 -18.71 -0.79
C PRO A 257 11.84 -17.95 -1.01
N LEU A 258 12.79 -18.08 -0.06
CA LEU A 258 14.12 -17.49 -0.12
C LEU A 258 15.17 -18.52 0.28
N PHE A 259 16.13 -18.79 -0.59
CA PHE A 259 17.26 -19.66 -0.28
C PHE A 259 18.20 -19.05 0.75
N SER A 260 18.70 -19.87 1.66
CA SER A 260 19.84 -19.49 2.50
C SER A 260 21.09 -19.21 1.65
N PRO A 261 22.04 -18.38 2.13
CA PRO A 261 23.27 -18.06 1.39
C PRO A 261 24.09 -19.29 0.98
N ASP A 262 24.07 -20.37 1.78
CA ASP A 262 24.75 -21.64 1.50
C ASP A 262 23.93 -22.61 0.64
N GLY A 263 22.68 -22.24 0.29
CA GLY A 263 21.77 -23.03 -0.54
C GLY A 263 21.21 -24.31 0.11
N LYS A 264 21.36 -24.48 1.43
CA LYS A 264 20.89 -25.68 2.13
C LYS A 264 19.48 -25.59 2.70
N MET A 265 18.95 -24.40 2.85
CA MET A 265 17.65 -24.15 3.43
C MET A 265 16.82 -23.18 2.54
N ILE A 266 15.51 -23.23 2.72
CA ILE A 266 14.56 -22.26 2.13
C ILE A 266 13.72 -21.70 3.26
N ALA A 267 13.79 -20.39 3.48
CA ALA A 267 12.83 -19.67 4.32
C ALA A 267 11.60 -19.30 3.52
N TYR A 268 10.45 -19.34 4.14
CA TYR A 268 9.20 -18.96 3.50
C TYR A 268 8.19 -18.45 4.51
N TYR A 269 7.24 -17.72 4.00
CA TYR A 269 6.11 -17.21 4.72
C TYR A 269 4.99 -18.26 4.75
N CYS A 270 4.32 -18.42 5.89
CA CYS A 270 3.23 -19.38 6.07
C CYS A 270 2.07 -18.73 6.82
N SER A 271 0.86 -18.85 6.28
CA SER A 271 -0.37 -18.42 6.94
C SER A 271 -0.82 -19.40 8.04
N ALA A 272 -1.95 -19.11 8.68
CA ALA A 272 -2.65 -20.09 9.51
C ALA A 272 -3.12 -21.29 8.68
N ASP A 273 -3.24 -22.45 9.32
CA ASP A 273 -3.77 -23.69 8.75
C ASP A 273 -4.99 -24.15 9.58
N PRO A 274 -6.21 -24.16 9.01
CA PRO A 274 -6.58 -23.66 7.68
C PRO A 274 -6.37 -22.15 7.51
N VAL A 275 -6.35 -21.68 6.25
CA VAL A 275 -6.18 -20.25 5.93
C VAL A 275 -7.22 -19.39 6.66
N ASP A 276 -6.73 -18.34 7.29
CA ASP A 276 -7.54 -17.38 8.01
C ASP A 276 -7.07 -15.95 7.66
N TRP A 277 -7.97 -15.14 7.11
CA TRP A 277 -7.64 -13.79 6.62
C TRP A 277 -7.14 -12.82 7.71
N ALA A 278 -7.60 -13.00 8.96
CA ALA A 278 -7.12 -12.24 10.11
C ALA A 278 -6.16 -13.05 10.99
N GLY A 279 -5.83 -14.28 10.59
CA GLY A 279 -5.00 -15.20 11.36
C GLY A 279 -3.54 -14.81 11.43
N ALA A 280 -2.80 -15.57 12.24
CA ALA A 280 -1.36 -15.43 12.36
C ALA A 280 -0.64 -15.81 11.07
N ARG A 281 0.46 -15.11 10.82
CA ARG A 281 1.38 -15.35 9.71
C ARG A 281 2.81 -15.39 10.27
N HIS A 282 3.59 -16.37 9.85
CA HIS A 282 4.91 -16.59 10.45
C HIS A 282 5.93 -17.08 9.42
N ALA A 283 7.19 -16.99 9.77
CA ALA A 283 8.27 -17.56 8.99
C ALA A 283 8.47 -19.05 9.32
N LYS A 284 8.64 -19.86 8.30
CA LYS A 284 9.11 -21.24 8.37
C LYS A 284 10.42 -21.41 7.61
N VAL A 285 11.17 -22.45 7.96
CA VAL A 285 12.39 -22.86 7.26
C VAL A 285 12.24 -24.31 6.85
N TYR A 286 12.64 -24.63 5.63
CA TYR A 286 12.72 -25.99 5.07
C TYR A 286 14.17 -26.38 4.86
N SER A 287 14.59 -27.54 5.36
CA SER A 287 15.91 -28.15 5.10
C SER A 287 15.86 -28.98 3.82
N ILE A 288 16.73 -28.68 2.87
CA ILE A 288 16.79 -29.39 1.59
C ILE A 288 17.34 -30.81 1.77
N ALA A 289 18.22 -31.02 2.75
CA ALA A 289 18.90 -32.29 2.99
C ALA A 289 17.96 -33.39 3.52
N ASP A 290 17.10 -33.04 4.48
CA ASP A 290 16.25 -34.02 5.17
C ASP A 290 14.74 -33.82 4.92
N GLY A 291 14.38 -32.74 4.19
CA GLY A 291 13.00 -32.48 3.81
C GLY A 291 12.10 -32.02 4.97
N LYS A 292 12.66 -31.57 6.10
CA LYS A 292 11.90 -31.12 7.26
C LYS A 292 11.68 -29.63 7.24
N SER A 293 10.50 -29.22 7.71
CA SER A 293 10.17 -27.81 7.97
C SER A 293 9.92 -27.56 9.44
N TRP A 294 10.27 -26.34 9.91
CA TRP A 294 9.93 -25.88 11.26
C TRP A 294 9.58 -24.41 11.25
N ARG A 295 8.76 -24.03 12.21
CA ARG A 295 8.38 -22.64 12.45
C ARG A 295 9.49 -21.91 13.24
N LEU A 296 9.76 -20.65 12.88
CA LEU A 296 10.61 -19.76 13.67
C LEU A 296 9.84 -19.16 14.85
N LYS A 297 10.56 -18.54 15.77
CA LYS A 297 9.99 -17.83 16.92
C LYS A 297 8.97 -16.82 16.44
N GLY A 298 7.78 -16.81 17.05
CA GLY A 298 6.71 -15.85 16.74
C GLY A 298 7.13 -14.41 17.03
N THR A 299 6.73 -13.50 16.17
CA THR A 299 6.89 -12.05 16.33
C THR A 299 5.68 -11.46 17.04
N PRO A 300 5.75 -10.21 17.57
CA PRO A 300 4.67 -9.64 18.36
C PRO A 300 3.32 -9.56 17.66
N ASP A 301 3.27 -9.22 16.37
CA ASP A 301 2.02 -9.13 15.61
C ASP A 301 1.73 -10.40 14.80
N GLU A 302 2.74 -11.15 14.41
CA GLU A 302 2.62 -12.31 13.51
C GLU A 302 1.83 -11.95 12.23
N ASN A 303 2.13 -10.78 11.65
CA ASN A 303 1.52 -10.31 10.41
C ASN A 303 2.50 -9.45 9.59
N GLY A 304 3.70 -9.95 9.38
CA GLY A 304 4.74 -9.26 8.64
C GLY A 304 5.23 -10.03 7.43
N GLY A 305 6.47 -9.78 7.04
CA GLY A 305 7.12 -10.42 5.90
C GLY A 305 8.62 -10.62 6.09
N ILE A 306 9.14 -11.63 5.40
CA ILE A 306 10.58 -11.92 5.33
C ILE A 306 11.24 -10.85 4.46
N VAL A 307 12.28 -10.17 5.00
CA VAL A 307 13.14 -9.26 4.25
C VAL A 307 14.29 -10.03 3.58
N GLY A 308 14.88 -11.00 4.27
CA GLY A 308 15.96 -11.82 3.74
C GLY A 308 16.75 -12.55 4.82
N TRP A 309 17.82 -13.20 4.39
CA TRP A 309 18.76 -13.92 5.23
C TRP A 309 19.94 -13.03 5.62
N THR A 310 20.44 -13.14 6.85
CA THR A 310 21.76 -12.60 7.20
C THR A 310 22.88 -13.31 6.43
N ALA A 311 24.00 -12.63 6.20
CA ALA A 311 25.13 -13.15 5.41
C ALA A 311 25.66 -14.51 5.90
N ASP A 312 25.61 -14.77 7.19
CA ASP A 312 26.07 -16.01 7.83
C ASP A 312 25.03 -17.15 7.75
N GLY A 313 23.84 -16.89 7.21
CA GLY A 313 22.74 -17.85 7.09
C GLY A 313 22.13 -18.30 8.42
N LYS A 314 22.43 -17.61 9.53
CA LYS A 314 21.95 -18.02 10.87
C LYS A 314 20.65 -17.35 11.28
N ASN A 315 20.27 -16.27 10.59
CA ASN A 315 19.07 -15.52 10.94
C ASN A 315 18.28 -15.09 9.72
N ILE A 316 16.98 -14.88 9.95
CA ILE A 316 16.04 -14.25 9.03
C ILE A 316 15.72 -12.84 9.54
N ILE A 317 15.75 -11.85 8.65
CA ILE A 317 15.27 -10.50 8.91
C ILE A 317 13.78 -10.46 8.56
N TRP A 318 12.96 -9.99 9.50
CA TRP A 318 11.52 -9.88 9.38
C TRP A 318 11.07 -8.46 9.69
N SER A 319 10.06 -7.95 8.99
CA SER A 319 9.47 -6.64 9.28
C SER A 319 7.96 -6.73 9.37
N GLU A 320 7.38 -6.09 10.39
CA GLU A 320 5.94 -6.03 10.63
C GLU A 320 5.53 -4.75 11.34
N ALA A 321 4.22 -4.48 11.37
CA ALA A 321 3.69 -3.42 12.22
C ALA A 321 3.93 -3.76 13.71
N ASN A 322 4.36 -2.75 14.48
CA ASN A 322 4.48 -2.80 15.93
C ASN A 322 3.77 -1.57 16.49
N ARG A 323 2.51 -1.72 16.88
CA ARG A 323 1.60 -0.64 17.29
C ARG A 323 1.55 0.47 16.21
N THR A 324 1.92 1.68 16.55
CA THR A 324 1.95 2.82 15.64
C THR A 324 3.27 3.00 14.88
N LEU A 325 4.19 2.04 14.99
CA LEU A 325 5.48 1.98 14.27
C LEU A 325 5.62 0.67 13.51
N ASN A 326 6.80 0.44 12.95
CA ASN A 326 7.22 -0.86 12.42
C ASN A 326 8.37 -1.42 13.25
N GLY A 327 8.33 -2.72 13.54
CA GLY A 327 9.43 -3.49 14.08
C GLY A 327 10.24 -4.17 12.97
N VAL A 328 11.56 -4.19 13.12
CA VAL A 328 12.48 -4.98 12.31
C VAL A 328 13.14 -6.02 13.22
N TYR A 329 12.80 -7.28 12.98
CA TYR A 329 13.17 -8.40 13.84
C TYR A 329 14.22 -9.29 13.18
N VAL A 330 15.09 -9.85 14.02
CA VAL A 330 16.07 -10.88 13.64
C VAL A 330 15.66 -12.18 14.31
N LEU A 331 15.26 -13.17 13.50
CA LEU A 331 14.76 -14.46 13.94
C LEU A 331 15.87 -15.50 13.75
N SER A 332 16.32 -16.16 14.82
CA SER A 332 17.30 -17.25 14.68
C SER A 332 16.69 -18.44 13.92
N VAL A 333 17.47 -19.01 13.01
CA VAL A 333 17.04 -20.13 12.14
C VAL A 333 16.70 -21.38 12.95
N ASP A 334 17.30 -21.58 14.12
CA ASP A 334 16.95 -22.69 15.03
C ASP A 334 15.60 -22.51 15.74
N GLY A 335 14.92 -21.37 15.50
CA GLY A 335 13.60 -21.05 16.04
C GLY A 335 13.57 -20.66 17.51
N LYS A 336 14.73 -20.45 18.17
CA LYS A 336 14.80 -20.23 19.61
C LYS A 336 14.80 -18.79 20.05
N SER A 337 15.30 -17.87 19.22
CA SER A 337 15.47 -16.47 19.61
C SER A 337 14.89 -15.47 18.61
N ILE A 338 14.56 -14.30 19.13
CA ILE A 338 14.14 -13.11 18.40
C ILE A 338 14.81 -11.89 19.03
N ALA A 339 15.28 -10.97 18.21
CA ALA A 339 15.76 -9.66 18.61
C ALA A 339 15.11 -8.58 17.75
N GLU A 340 14.83 -7.42 18.31
CA GLU A 340 14.29 -6.25 17.60
C GLU A 340 15.40 -5.22 17.44
N TRP A 341 15.73 -4.82 16.19
CA TRP A 341 16.80 -3.86 15.90
C TRP A 341 16.45 -2.43 16.29
N ASN A 342 15.20 -2.05 16.06
CA ASN A 342 14.76 -0.66 16.22
C ASN A 342 13.89 -0.44 17.47
N LYS A 343 14.04 -1.27 18.49
CA LYS A 343 13.23 -1.27 19.73
C LYS A 343 13.04 0.11 20.35
N ASP A 344 14.11 0.93 20.36
CA ASP A 344 14.11 2.24 21.00
C ASP A 344 13.86 3.39 20.01
N SER A 345 13.59 3.07 18.74
CA SER A 345 13.31 4.07 17.71
C SER A 345 11.94 4.69 17.92
N LYS A 346 11.88 6.01 17.72
CA LYS A 346 10.61 6.77 17.63
C LYS A 346 10.22 7.04 16.18
N ASP A 347 11.01 6.53 15.23
CA ASP A 347 10.85 6.76 13.81
C ASP A 347 10.19 5.55 13.14
N LEU A 348 9.35 5.83 12.17
CA LEU A 348 8.72 4.82 11.33
C LEU A 348 9.69 4.39 10.23
N ILE A 349 10.12 3.14 10.28
CA ILE A 349 10.92 2.49 9.25
C ILE A 349 9.96 1.86 8.24
N GLY A 350 10.20 2.11 6.94
CA GLY A 350 9.40 1.53 5.86
C GLY A 350 10.25 1.00 4.72
N GLY A 351 9.70 0.05 3.95
CA GLY A 351 10.33 -0.45 2.73
C GLY A 351 11.71 -1.05 2.93
N VAL A 352 11.90 -1.85 3.97
CA VAL A 352 13.20 -2.47 4.29
C VAL A 352 13.61 -3.44 3.18
N THR A 353 14.81 -3.26 2.64
CA THR A 353 15.46 -4.14 1.66
C THR A 353 16.79 -4.60 2.19
N LEU A 354 17.26 -5.75 1.73
CA LEU A 354 18.57 -6.30 2.05
C LEU A 354 19.42 -6.34 0.79
N ASN A 355 20.71 -6.00 0.89
CA ASN A 355 21.63 -6.16 -0.23
C ASN A 355 21.95 -7.64 -0.50
N ASN A 356 22.47 -7.94 -1.70
CA ASN A 356 22.78 -9.31 -2.12
C ASN A 356 23.79 -10.03 -1.20
N ALA A 357 24.64 -9.27 -0.50
CA ALA A 357 25.62 -9.82 0.45
C ALA A 357 25.02 -10.10 1.84
N GLY A 358 23.78 -9.72 2.12
CA GLY A 358 23.15 -9.88 3.44
C GLY A 358 23.78 -9.05 4.56
N SER A 359 24.50 -7.96 4.22
CA SER A 359 25.32 -7.17 5.13
C SER A 359 24.83 -5.74 5.37
N TYR A 360 24.02 -5.20 4.47
CA TYR A 360 23.41 -3.87 4.55
C TYR A 360 21.92 -3.91 4.24
N ILE A 361 21.17 -3.10 4.97
CA ILE A 361 19.76 -2.80 4.68
C ILE A 361 19.61 -1.37 4.17
N GLY A 362 18.68 -1.21 3.21
CA GLY A 362 18.15 0.08 2.79
C GLY A 362 16.70 0.22 3.22
N PHE A 363 16.27 1.40 3.60
CA PHE A 363 14.92 1.65 4.08
C PHE A 363 14.55 3.14 3.99
N THR A 364 13.29 3.45 4.12
CA THR A 364 12.83 4.82 4.38
C THR A 364 12.63 5.03 5.87
N LEU A 365 12.93 6.24 6.35
CA LEU A 365 12.70 6.64 7.72
C LEU A 365 11.97 7.98 7.74
N GLN A 366 10.94 8.06 8.58
CA GLN A 366 10.11 9.24 8.78
C GLN A 366 9.51 9.23 10.19
N ASN A 367 8.97 10.37 10.60
CA ASN A 367 8.10 10.46 11.77
C ASN A 367 7.08 11.58 11.57
N SER A 368 6.25 11.86 12.58
CA SER A 368 5.24 12.93 12.49
C SER A 368 5.79 14.34 12.24
N SER A 369 7.10 14.55 12.46
CA SER A 369 7.79 15.84 12.33
C SER A 369 8.89 15.85 11.26
N GLN A 370 9.07 14.72 10.56
CA GLN A 370 10.12 14.55 9.57
C GLN A 370 9.58 13.89 8.31
N LEU A 371 9.85 14.52 7.16
CA LEU A 371 9.51 13.98 5.85
C LEU A 371 10.26 12.67 5.58
N PRO A 372 9.67 11.73 4.81
CA PRO A 372 10.31 10.47 4.48
C PRO A 372 11.55 10.67 3.62
N GLU A 373 12.66 10.06 4.03
CA GLU A 373 13.92 10.04 3.31
C GLU A 373 14.51 8.63 3.30
N ALA A 374 15.45 8.35 2.38
CA ALA A 374 16.16 7.08 2.30
C ALA A 374 17.31 7.03 3.30
N TYR A 375 17.51 5.85 3.87
CA TYR A 375 18.59 5.54 4.80
C TYR A 375 19.18 4.18 4.48
N ILE A 376 20.42 3.99 4.91
CA ILE A 376 21.07 2.67 4.93
C ILE A 376 21.65 2.40 6.32
N SER A 377 21.80 1.11 6.65
CA SER A 377 22.47 0.66 7.86
C SER A 377 23.15 -0.70 7.63
N ARG A 378 24.18 -0.98 8.43
CA ARG A 378 24.72 -2.34 8.51
C ARG A 378 23.74 -3.26 9.24
N VAL A 379 23.76 -4.54 8.87
CA VAL A 379 22.95 -5.59 9.51
C VAL A 379 23.48 -5.96 10.90
N ASP A 380 24.80 -5.96 11.07
CA ASP A 380 25.48 -6.33 12.32
C ASP A 380 25.57 -5.19 13.36
N ASN A 381 25.30 -3.96 12.92
CA ASN A 381 25.29 -2.77 13.78
C ASN A 381 24.27 -1.76 13.22
N PHE A 382 23.05 -1.78 13.75
CA PHE A 382 22.00 -0.88 13.30
C PHE A 382 22.31 0.58 13.67
N SER A 383 22.83 1.32 12.67
CA SER A 383 23.21 2.73 12.76
C SER A 383 22.81 3.45 11.45
N PRO A 384 21.58 4.01 11.40
CA PRO A 384 21.04 4.62 10.18
C PRO A 384 21.86 5.82 9.68
N VAL A 385 22.27 5.77 8.42
CA VAL A 385 22.89 6.89 7.70
C VAL A 385 21.89 7.43 6.69
N LYS A 386 21.59 8.72 6.77
CA LYS A 386 20.68 9.40 5.84
C LYS A 386 21.33 9.52 4.46
N ILE A 387 20.59 9.10 3.42
CA ILE A 387 21.07 9.09 2.03
C ILE A 387 20.49 10.25 1.23
N THR A 388 19.21 10.59 1.40
CA THR A 388 18.51 11.54 0.52
C THR A 388 17.97 12.77 1.23
N SER A 389 17.63 13.79 0.43
CA SER A 389 16.85 14.97 0.82
C SER A 389 15.94 15.36 -0.35
N ILE A 390 15.10 14.42 -0.80
CA ILE A 390 14.30 14.59 -2.04
C ILE A 390 13.20 15.65 -1.95
N ASN A 391 12.75 15.98 -0.74
CA ASN A 391 11.74 16.99 -0.45
C ASN A 391 12.32 18.21 0.30
N ALA A 392 13.60 18.55 0.06
CA ALA A 392 14.28 19.65 0.74
C ALA A 392 13.57 21.01 0.57
N ASP A 393 12.94 21.23 -0.59
CA ASP A 393 12.14 22.42 -0.90
C ASP A 393 10.87 22.54 -0.04
N GLN A 394 10.41 21.44 0.57
CA GLN A 394 9.26 21.38 1.47
C GLN A 394 9.67 21.38 2.95
N ALA A 395 10.93 21.15 3.27
CA ALA A 395 11.40 20.94 4.64
C ALA A 395 11.23 22.17 5.57
N SER A 396 11.12 23.38 4.99
CA SER A 396 10.87 24.62 5.75
C SER A 396 9.41 24.87 6.11
N LYS A 397 8.48 24.08 5.54
CA LYS A 397 7.05 24.24 5.83
C LYS A 397 6.71 23.67 7.21
N PRO A 398 5.89 24.37 8.01
CA PRO A 398 5.47 23.85 9.30
C PRO A 398 4.65 22.56 9.12
N LEU A 399 5.03 21.50 9.82
CA LEU A 399 4.25 20.27 9.90
C LEU A 399 3.27 20.34 11.07
N PRO A 400 2.07 19.76 10.96
CA PRO A 400 1.14 19.70 12.08
C PRO A 400 1.67 18.74 13.15
N LYS A 401 1.55 19.12 14.41
CA LYS A 401 1.88 18.23 15.53
C LYS A 401 0.96 17.01 15.48
N THR A 402 1.54 15.82 15.56
CA THR A 402 0.81 14.56 15.74
C THR A 402 1.38 13.83 16.95
N GLU A 403 0.52 13.31 17.82
CA GLU A 403 0.91 12.54 18.97
C GLU A 403 0.08 11.27 19.11
N VAL A 404 0.65 10.25 19.77
CA VAL A 404 -0.07 9.04 20.13
C VAL A 404 -0.90 9.34 21.39
N VAL A 405 -2.21 9.11 21.28
CA VAL A 405 -3.15 9.21 22.41
C VAL A 405 -3.71 7.83 22.74
N LYS A 406 -4.01 7.60 24.03
CA LYS A 406 -4.51 6.32 24.53
C LYS A 406 -5.77 6.52 25.33
N TRP A 407 -6.70 5.58 25.20
CA TRP A 407 -7.94 5.55 25.96
C TRP A 407 -8.38 4.12 26.26
N LYS A 408 -9.42 3.97 27.08
CA LYS A 408 -10.03 2.68 27.34
C LYS A 408 -11.28 2.52 26.48
N GLY A 409 -11.37 1.42 25.75
CA GLY A 409 -12.59 0.95 25.12
C GLY A 409 -13.65 0.58 26.15
N ALA A 410 -14.87 0.27 25.71
CA ALA A 410 -16.01 0.03 26.60
C ALA A 410 -15.79 -1.13 27.60
N ASP A 411 -14.98 -2.12 27.23
CA ASP A 411 -14.63 -3.28 28.07
C ASP A 411 -13.28 -3.12 28.79
N GLY A 412 -12.72 -1.92 28.83
CA GLY A 412 -11.44 -1.63 29.48
C GLY A 412 -10.20 -1.95 28.62
N THR A 413 -10.36 -2.47 27.40
CA THR A 413 -9.25 -2.68 26.45
C THR A 413 -8.54 -1.36 26.17
N GLU A 414 -7.20 -1.35 26.22
CA GLU A 414 -6.42 -0.17 25.85
C GLU A 414 -6.44 -0.02 24.31
N ILE A 415 -6.91 1.14 23.86
CA ILE A 415 -6.91 1.54 22.45
C ILE A 415 -5.96 2.72 22.31
N GLU A 416 -5.26 2.80 21.19
CA GLU A 416 -4.46 3.96 20.86
C GLU A 416 -4.77 4.48 19.45
N GLY A 417 -4.39 5.73 19.20
CA GLY A 417 -4.55 6.38 17.93
C GLY A 417 -3.63 7.59 17.81
N LEU A 418 -3.64 8.19 16.65
CA LEU A 418 -2.83 9.36 16.32
C LEU A 418 -3.72 10.60 16.27
N LEU A 419 -3.50 11.54 17.18
CA LEU A 419 -4.16 12.84 17.18
C LEU A 419 -3.28 13.87 16.49
N THR A 420 -3.72 14.36 15.33
CA THR A 420 -3.08 15.45 14.59
C THR A 420 -3.79 16.75 14.92
N TYR A 421 -3.03 17.75 15.39
CA TYR A 421 -3.54 19.09 15.73
C TYR A 421 -3.49 20.03 14.52
N PRO A 422 -4.33 21.08 14.52
CA PRO A 422 -4.16 22.17 13.57
C PRO A 422 -2.74 22.77 13.59
N ILE A 423 -2.25 23.23 12.45
CA ILE A 423 -1.01 24.00 12.40
C ILE A 423 -1.19 25.26 13.25
N ASN A 424 -0.23 25.54 14.14
CA ASN A 424 -0.28 26.63 15.14
C ASN A 424 -1.43 26.49 16.18
N TYR A 425 -1.82 25.26 16.50
CA TYR A 425 -2.82 24.99 17.54
C TYR A 425 -2.44 25.61 18.88
N LYS A 426 -3.40 26.26 19.52
CA LYS A 426 -3.23 26.81 20.89
C LYS A 426 -3.92 25.88 21.88
N PRO A 427 -3.20 25.27 22.84
CA PRO A 427 -3.80 24.40 23.85
C PRO A 427 -4.99 25.07 24.54
N GLY A 428 -6.04 24.28 24.80
CA GLY A 428 -7.30 24.77 25.40
C GLY A 428 -8.29 25.40 24.42
N THR A 429 -7.97 25.47 23.12
CA THR A 429 -8.90 25.93 22.09
C THR A 429 -9.64 24.75 21.47
N LYS A 430 -10.98 24.74 21.54
CA LYS A 430 -11.80 23.77 20.83
C LYS A 430 -11.82 24.09 19.33
N VAL A 431 -11.58 23.10 18.49
CA VAL A 431 -11.49 23.24 17.03
C VAL A 431 -12.39 22.21 16.33
N PRO A 432 -12.81 22.46 15.07
CA PRO A 432 -13.47 21.44 14.27
C PRO A 432 -12.66 20.14 14.26
N PHE A 433 -13.36 19.02 14.32
CA PHE A 433 -12.75 17.69 14.55
C PHE A 433 -13.21 16.70 13.49
N ILE A 434 -12.29 15.85 13.04
CA ILE A 434 -12.57 14.76 12.11
C ILE A 434 -12.06 13.42 12.70
N LEU A 435 -12.97 12.46 12.80
CA LEU A 435 -12.62 11.05 13.02
C LEU A 435 -12.30 10.42 11.67
N ASN A 436 -11.08 9.91 11.48
CA ASN A 436 -10.66 9.19 10.28
C ASN A 436 -10.43 7.72 10.62
N VAL A 437 -11.21 6.83 10.00
CA VAL A 437 -11.14 5.38 10.23
C VAL A 437 -10.41 4.70 9.09
N HIS A 438 -9.41 3.84 9.42
CA HIS A 438 -8.66 3.11 8.40
C HIS A 438 -9.45 1.95 7.77
N GLY A 439 -8.99 1.45 6.64
CA GLY A 439 -9.49 0.26 5.97
C GLY A 439 -8.95 -1.04 6.59
N GLY A 440 -9.35 -2.16 6.07
CA GLY A 440 -8.93 -3.49 6.52
C GLY A 440 -10.11 -4.42 6.75
N PRO A 441 -10.50 -4.73 8.03
CA PRO A 441 -10.20 -4.07 9.31
C PRO A 441 -8.78 -4.20 9.84
N ALA A 442 -8.00 -5.16 9.37
CA ALA A 442 -6.61 -5.39 9.81
C ALA A 442 -5.59 -4.34 9.25
N GLY A 443 -6.05 -3.11 8.95
CA GLY A 443 -5.17 -1.97 8.72
C GLY A 443 -4.57 -1.44 10.02
N VAL A 444 -3.70 -0.40 9.91
CA VAL A 444 -3.14 0.31 11.07
C VAL A 444 -2.69 1.71 10.67
N PHE A 445 -3.01 2.70 11.48
CA PHE A 445 -2.42 4.02 11.36
C PHE A 445 -1.08 4.08 12.10
N GLN A 446 -0.06 4.52 11.40
CA GLN A 446 1.30 4.63 11.91
C GLN A 446 1.76 6.08 11.97
N GLN A 447 2.83 6.35 12.73
CA GLN A 447 3.41 7.69 12.94
C GLN A 447 4.14 8.22 11.70
N SER A 448 3.51 8.06 10.53
CA SER A 448 4.00 8.60 9.28
C SER A 448 3.83 10.13 9.21
N CYS A 449 4.67 10.79 8.42
CA CYS A 449 4.49 12.20 8.09
C CYS A 449 3.19 12.40 7.31
N VAL A 450 2.30 13.24 7.86
CA VAL A 450 0.97 13.47 7.30
C VAL A 450 0.95 14.40 6.08
N ALA A 451 2.08 15.02 5.76
CA ALA A 451 2.23 15.89 4.59
C ALA A 451 2.42 15.13 3.28
N GLY A 452 2.82 13.85 3.34
CA GLY A 452 2.95 12.98 2.18
C GLY A 452 1.61 12.72 1.49
N ASN A 453 1.67 12.18 0.29
CA ASN A 453 0.48 11.72 -0.43
C ASN A 453 -0.17 10.57 0.34
N SER A 454 -1.26 10.84 1.02
CA SER A 454 -2.01 9.91 1.86
C SER A 454 -3.28 9.37 1.18
N GLY A 455 -3.36 9.40 -0.14
CA GLY A 455 -4.54 8.94 -0.88
C GLY A 455 -5.72 9.90 -0.76
N ALA A 456 -6.90 9.39 -0.39
CA ALA A 456 -8.15 10.15 -0.42
C ALA A 456 -8.21 11.32 0.59
N TYR A 457 -7.49 11.25 1.72
CA TYR A 457 -7.66 12.16 2.86
C TYR A 457 -6.39 12.96 3.16
N PRO A 458 -6.29 14.24 2.74
CA PRO A 458 -5.11 15.08 2.90
C PRO A 458 -5.02 15.63 4.33
N ILE A 459 -4.46 14.86 5.26
CA ILE A 459 -4.44 15.19 6.70
C ILE A 459 -3.74 16.53 6.98
N ALA A 460 -2.60 16.80 6.31
CA ALA A 460 -1.89 18.07 6.49
C ALA A 460 -2.72 19.27 5.98
N ALA A 461 -3.49 19.10 4.90
CA ALA A 461 -4.39 20.14 4.40
C ALA A 461 -5.53 20.42 5.39
N PHE A 462 -6.13 19.39 5.98
CA PHE A 462 -7.13 19.59 7.05
C PHE A 462 -6.53 20.29 8.26
N ALA A 463 -5.32 19.92 8.69
CA ALA A 463 -4.63 20.58 9.80
C ALA A 463 -4.30 22.05 9.49
N GLU A 464 -3.90 22.38 8.25
CA GLU A 464 -3.73 23.77 7.78
C GLU A 464 -5.05 24.56 7.83
N MET A 465 -6.16 23.91 7.49
CA MET A 465 -7.50 24.50 7.56
C MET A 465 -8.01 24.70 9.00
N GLY A 466 -7.33 24.12 9.98
CA GLY A 466 -7.66 24.30 11.40
C GLY A 466 -8.45 23.15 12.02
N TYR A 467 -8.48 21.97 11.40
CA TYR A 467 -9.11 20.77 11.95
C TYR A 467 -8.13 19.99 12.84
N ALA A 468 -8.64 19.42 13.92
CA ALA A 468 -7.99 18.31 14.61
C ALA A 468 -8.49 16.98 14.01
N ILE A 469 -7.58 16.01 13.85
CA ILE A 469 -7.91 14.72 13.23
C ILE A 469 -7.46 13.58 14.14
N LEU A 470 -8.41 12.71 14.56
CA LEU A 470 -8.10 11.46 15.25
C LEU A 470 -8.08 10.33 14.25
N ARG A 471 -6.97 9.58 14.22
CA ARG A 471 -6.76 8.36 13.43
C ARG A 471 -6.56 7.19 14.40
N PRO A 472 -7.63 6.53 14.86
CA PRO A 472 -7.58 5.47 15.84
C PRO A 472 -7.19 4.12 15.25
N ASN A 473 -6.60 3.24 16.08
CA ASN A 473 -6.40 1.82 15.81
C ASN A 473 -7.30 1.01 16.76
N PRO A 474 -8.60 0.84 16.44
CA PRO A 474 -9.53 0.06 17.25
C PRO A 474 -9.18 -1.44 17.19
N ARG A 475 -9.83 -2.26 18.03
CA ARG A 475 -9.75 -3.72 17.88
C ARG A 475 -10.06 -4.14 16.43
N GLY A 476 -9.36 -5.15 15.95
CA GLY A 476 -9.33 -5.51 14.53
C GLY A 476 -8.06 -5.02 13.82
N SER A 477 -7.34 -4.01 14.35
CA SER A 477 -6.13 -3.45 13.75
C SER A 477 -4.92 -4.38 13.89
N SER A 478 -4.00 -4.33 12.91
CA SER A 478 -2.67 -4.95 12.98
C SER A 478 -1.73 -4.15 13.88
N GLY A 479 -0.61 -4.79 14.27
CA GLY A 479 0.42 -4.18 15.11
C GLY A 479 0.21 -4.40 16.61
N TYR A 480 -0.87 -5.05 17.03
CA TYR A 480 -1.25 -5.27 18.43
C TYR A 480 -1.37 -6.76 18.78
N GLY A 481 -0.92 -7.62 17.88
CA GLY A 481 -0.99 -9.07 18.03
C GLY A 481 -2.25 -9.70 17.43
N THR A 482 -2.17 -11.01 17.20
CA THR A 482 -3.23 -11.78 16.52
C THR A 482 -4.57 -11.72 17.27
N GLU A 483 -4.57 -11.79 18.60
CA GLU A 483 -5.81 -11.72 19.40
C GLU A 483 -6.54 -10.37 19.22
N PHE A 484 -5.80 -9.26 19.25
CA PHE A 484 -6.38 -7.93 19.03
C PHE A 484 -6.88 -7.77 17.58
N ARG A 485 -6.11 -8.28 16.60
CA ARG A 485 -6.51 -8.27 15.18
C ARG A 485 -7.77 -9.08 14.93
N MET A 486 -8.00 -10.16 15.68
CA MET A 486 -9.18 -11.02 15.57
C MET A 486 -10.35 -10.58 16.45
N ALA A 487 -10.20 -9.55 17.30
CA ALA A 487 -11.16 -9.21 18.35
C ALA A 487 -12.47 -8.58 17.83
N ASN A 488 -12.58 -8.27 16.56
CA ASN A 488 -13.83 -7.80 15.92
C ASN A 488 -14.51 -8.87 15.04
N ARG A 489 -14.15 -10.14 15.17
CA ARG A 489 -14.81 -11.24 14.46
C ARG A 489 -16.26 -11.36 14.86
N ALA A 490 -17.14 -11.55 13.87
CA ALA A 490 -18.59 -11.60 14.02
C ALA A 490 -19.20 -10.42 14.82
N ASP A 491 -18.45 -9.28 14.87
CA ASP A 491 -18.83 -8.13 15.69
C ASP A 491 -18.47 -6.78 15.01
N TRP A 492 -18.41 -6.74 13.68
CA TRP A 492 -18.18 -5.49 12.94
C TRP A 492 -19.28 -4.47 13.24
N GLY A 493 -18.89 -3.26 13.66
CA GLY A 493 -19.83 -2.24 14.14
C GLY A 493 -20.29 -2.43 15.58
N GLY A 494 -19.75 -3.43 16.30
CA GLY A 494 -19.97 -3.66 17.71
C GLY A 494 -18.93 -2.97 18.58
N LYS A 495 -18.02 -3.76 19.17
CA LYS A 495 -17.02 -3.23 20.09
C LYS A 495 -15.99 -2.32 19.42
N ASP A 496 -15.66 -2.54 18.15
CA ASP A 496 -14.82 -1.67 17.34
C ASP A 496 -15.44 -0.26 17.18
N PHE A 497 -16.76 -0.16 16.95
CA PHE A 497 -17.48 1.11 16.97
C PHE A 497 -17.41 1.78 18.36
N LEU A 498 -17.60 1.02 19.45
CA LEU A 498 -17.51 1.55 20.81
C LEU A 498 -16.10 2.07 21.15
N ASP A 499 -15.05 1.39 20.68
CA ASP A 499 -13.66 1.85 20.78
C ASP A 499 -13.46 3.22 20.12
N LEU A 500 -14.04 3.40 18.93
CA LEU A 500 -13.99 4.67 18.19
C LEU A 500 -14.73 5.79 18.93
N MET A 501 -15.93 5.50 19.43
CA MET A 501 -16.72 6.51 20.17
C MET A 501 -16.04 6.92 21.49
N ALA A 502 -15.43 5.97 22.21
CA ALA A 502 -14.63 6.26 23.39
C ALA A 502 -13.40 7.15 23.05
N GLY A 503 -12.78 6.95 21.87
CA GLY A 503 -11.72 7.83 21.37
C GLY A 503 -12.20 9.26 21.08
N VAL A 504 -13.38 9.42 20.50
CA VAL A 504 -14.02 10.74 20.29
C VAL A 504 -14.26 11.41 21.65
N ASP A 505 -14.83 10.69 22.63
CA ASP A 505 -15.07 11.20 23.98
C ASP A 505 -13.76 11.62 24.68
N HIS A 506 -12.69 10.85 24.49
CA HIS A 506 -11.36 11.17 24.98
C HIS A 506 -10.86 12.52 24.44
N VAL A 507 -10.95 12.76 23.12
CA VAL A 507 -10.50 14.02 22.50
C VAL A 507 -11.38 15.22 22.90
N ILE A 508 -12.67 14.99 23.12
CA ILE A 508 -13.58 16.02 23.68
C ILE A 508 -13.16 16.37 25.11
N LYS A 509 -12.91 15.37 25.94
CA LYS A 509 -12.44 15.54 27.33
C LYS A 509 -11.09 16.25 27.41
N MET A 510 -10.20 16.05 26.43
CA MET A 510 -8.95 16.81 26.30
C MET A 510 -9.18 18.30 26.00
N GLY A 511 -10.41 18.72 25.67
CA GLY A 511 -10.74 20.11 25.30
C GLY A 511 -10.30 20.48 23.89
N VAL A 512 -10.04 19.50 23.01
CA VAL A 512 -9.60 19.75 21.63
C VAL A 512 -10.75 19.79 20.65
N ALA A 513 -11.67 18.83 20.68
CA ALA A 513 -12.79 18.74 19.74
C ALA A 513 -13.93 19.72 20.10
N ASP A 514 -14.41 20.46 19.10
CA ASP A 514 -15.69 21.19 19.16
C ASP A 514 -16.81 20.20 18.78
N GLU A 515 -17.59 19.78 19.76
CA GLU A 515 -18.69 18.81 19.61
C GLU A 515 -19.77 19.25 18.60
N SER A 516 -19.90 20.57 18.35
CA SER A 516 -20.83 21.10 17.37
C SER A 516 -20.32 21.00 15.93
N LYS A 517 -19.02 20.65 15.73
CA LYS A 517 -18.31 20.66 14.44
C LYS A 517 -17.50 19.39 14.24
N MET A 518 -18.13 18.22 14.41
CA MET A 518 -17.49 16.93 14.23
C MET A 518 -17.85 16.31 12.88
N GLY A 519 -16.83 15.78 12.19
CA GLY A 519 -16.95 15.01 10.96
C GLY A 519 -16.38 13.60 11.11
N VAL A 520 -16.80 12.68 10.23
CA VAL A 520 -16.27 11.32 10.13
C VAL A 520 -15.89 11.00 8.69
N MET A 521 -14.77 10.29 8.50
CA MET A 521 -14.32 9.84 7.18
C MET A 521 -13.61 8.49 7.26
N GLY A 522 -13.65 7.72 6.15
CA GLY A 522 -12.94 6.46 6.03
C GLY A 522 -13.18 5.80 4.69
N TRP A 523 -12.25 4.91 4.30
CA TRP A 523 -12.25 4.18 3.03
C TRP A 523 -12.31 2.68 3.27
N SER A 524 -13.02 1.91 2.41
CA SER A 524 -13.11 0.45 2.51
C SER A 524 -13.82 0.03 3.81
N TYR A 525 -13.19 -0.76 4.67
CA TYR A 525 -13.70 -0.99 6.03
C TYR A 525 -13.92 0.33 6.80
N GLY A 526 -13.07 1.35 6.62
CA GLY A 526 -13.33 2.70 7.15
C GLY A 526 -14.58 3.33 6.56
N GLY A 527 -14.92 3.02 5.30
CA GLY A 527 -16.17 3.38 4.65
C GLY A 527 -17.37 2.62 5.24
N PHE A 528 -17.22 1.31 5.50
CA PHE A 528 -18.18 0.53 6.28
C PHE A 528 -18.46 1.19 7.63
N MET A 529 -17.41 1.42 8.41
CA MET A 529 -17.53 1.98 9.76
C MET A 529 -18.11 3.41 9.75
N SER A 530 -17.73 4.24 8.79
CA SER A 530 -18.31 5.58 8.64
C SER A 530 -19.80 5.53 8.29
N SER A 531 -20.23 4.57 7.46
CA SER A 531 -21.64 4.30 7.15
C SER A 531 -22.40 3.78 8.37
N TRP A 532 -21.76 2.92 9.16
CA TRP A 532 -22.28 2.41 10.42
C TRP A 532 -22.50 3.52 11.44
N ILE A 533 -21.48 4.35 11.65
CA ILE A 533 -21.50 5.48 12.60
C ILE A 533 -22.69 6.42 12.32
N VAL A 534 -22.90 6.84 11.07
CA VAL A 534 -24.00 7.77 10.75
C VAL A 534 -25.38 7.15 10.87
N GLY A 535 -25.48 5.81 10.88
CA GLY A 535 -26.72 5.06 11.16
C GLY A 535 -27.01 4.86 12.65
N HIS A 536 -26.02 5.11 13.54
CA HIS A 536 -26.10 4.79 14.97
C HIS A 536 -25.91 6.01 15.90
N THR A 537 -25.49 7.16 15.37
CA THR A 537 -25.34 8.39 16.19
C THR A 537 -25.47 9.66 15.36
N ASP A 538 -26.05 10.70 15.97
CA ASP A 538 -26.24 12.05 15.36
C ASP A 538 -25.09 13.03 15.73
N ARG A 539 -24.02 12.55 16.36
CA ARG A 539 -22.88 13.37 16.83
C ARG A 539 -22.17 14.09 15.68
N PHE A 540 -22.03 13.41 14.54
CA PHE A 540 -21.29 13.92 13.39
C PHE A 540 -22.19 14.77 12.49
N LYS A 541 -21.67 15.94 12.06
CA LYS A 541 -22.41 16.91 11.23
C LYS A 541 -22.05 16.79 9.74
N ALA A 542 -21.05 15.98 9.42
CA ALA A 542 -20.64 15.65 8.05
C ALA A 542 -19.99 14.27 8.02
N ALA A 543 -20.19 13.52 6.93
CA ALA A 543 -19.49 12.28 6.67
C ALA A 543 -18.88 12.29 5.25
N SER A 544 -17.65 11.77 5.10
CA SER A 544 -17.06 11.45 3.81
C SER A 544 -16.69 9.97 3.76
N ILE A 545 -17.41 9.22 2.96
CA ILE A 545 -17.43 7.76 2.97
C ILE A 545 -16.91 7.25 1.63
N GLY A 546 -15.70 6.67 1.66
CA GLY A 546 -15.05 6.13 0.48
C GLY A 546 -15.20 4.61 0.38
N ALA A 547 -15.50 4.09 -0.81
CA ALA A 547 -15.68 2.66 -1.10
C ALA A 547 -16.41 1.90 0.04
N PRO A 548 -17.64 2.35 0.43
CA PRO A 548 -18.34 1.79 1.59
C PRO A 548 -18.82 0.36 1.34
N VAL A 549 -18.62 -0.51 2.32
CA VAL A 549 -19.36 -1.77 2.42
C VAL A 549 -20.63 -1.50 3.22
N VAL A 550 -21.80 -1.55 2.60
CA VAL A 550 -23.07 -1.19 3.27
C VAL A 550 -24.04 -2.36 3.45
N ASP A 551 -23.88 -3.41 2.65
CA ASP A 551 -24.62 -4.66 2.79
C ASP A 551 -23.61 -5.81 2.71
N LEU A 552 -23.42 -6.53 3.82
CA LEU A 552 -22.37 -7.55 3.92
C LEU A 552 -22.66 -8.77 3.06
N SER A 553 -23.94 -9.13 2.88
CA SER A 553 -24.32 -10.24 2.01
C SER A 553 -24.05 -9.90 0.55
N HIS A 554 -24.48 -8.70 0.12
CA HIS A 554 -24.17 -8.20 -1.22
C HIS A 554 -22.67 -8.12 -1.47
N GLN A 555 -21.90 -7.58 -0.51
CA GLN A 555 -20.45 -7.50 -0.58
C GLN A 555 -19.83 -8.87 -0.87
N ASN A 556 -20.10 -9.87 -0.03
CA ASN A 556 -19.51 -11.19 -0.13
C ASN A 556 -19.84 -11.91 -1.46
N LEU A 557 -21.02 -11.65 -2.01
CA LEU A 557 -21.49 -12.33 -3.22
C LEU A 557 -21.09 -11.61 -4.52
N THR A 558 -20.39 -10.49 -4.44
CA THR A 558 -20.03 -9.67 -5.61
C THR A 558 -18.58 -9.17 -5.62
N ASP A 559 -17.80 -9.47 -4.58
CA ASP A 559 -16.40 -9.02 -4.48
C ASP A 559 -15.41 -10.06 -5.05
N ASP A 560 -14.13 -9.68 -5.13
CA ASP A 560 -13.03 -10.52 -5.58
C ASP A 560 -12.32 -11.29 -4.44
N ILE A 561 -12.90 -11.29 -3.21
CA ILE A 561 -12.36 -11.93 -2.01
C ILE A 561 -13.43 -12.68 -1.23
N GLU A 562 -14.21 -13.51 -1.92
CA GLU A 562 -15.39 -14.21 -1.40
C GLU A 562 -15.17 -14.97 -0.08
N GLY A 563 -13.94 -15.48 0.17
CA GLY A 563 -13.57 -16.14 1.42
C GLY A 563 -13.31 -15.21 2.60
N PHE A 564 -13.25 -13.88 2.38
CA PHE A 564 -12.87 -12.91 3.39
C PHE A 564 -13.93 -12.73 4.49
N LEU A 565 -15.16 -12.38 4.13
CA LEU A 565 -16.25 -12.22 5.11
C LEU A 565 -16.60 -13.52 5.84
N PRO A 566 -16.69 -14.69 5.18
CA PRO A 566 -16.85 -15.98 5.86
C PRO A 566 -15.74 -16.28 6.88
N SER A 567 -14.48 -15.89 6.60
CA SER A 567 -13.39 -16.01 7.57
C SER A 567 -13.64 -15.17 8.83
N TYR A 568 -14.16 -13.93 8.67
CA TYR A 568 -14.50 -13.07 9.81
C TYR A 568 -15.77 -13.50 10.53
N PHE A 569 -16.85 -13.82 9.82
CA PHE A 569 -18.16 -14.15 10.39
C PHE A 569 -18.33 -15.64 10.73
N LYS A 570 -17.37 -16.49 10.33
CA LYS A 570 -17.34 -17.94 10.57
C LYS A 570 -18.50 -18.72 9.94
N THR A 571 -19.17 -18.13 8.97
CA THR A 571 -20.27 -18.71 8.23
C THR A 571 -20.46 -17.97 6.91
N ASP A 572 -21.02 -18.63 5.92
CA ASP A 572 -21.45 -18.00 4.67
C ASP A 572 -22.80 -17.28 4.84
N PRO A 573 -23.12 -16.26 4.02
CA PRO A 573 -24.37 -15.51 4.12
C PRO A 573 -25.62 -16.41 4.04
N TRP A 574 -25.62 -17.39 3.13
CA TRP A 574 -26.78 -18.30 2.94
C TRP A 574 -27.03 -19.26 4.11
N ASN A 575 -26.07 -19.43 5.01
CA ASN A 575 -26.24 -20.20 6.23
C ASN A 575 -26.83 -19.36 7.38
N ASP A 576 -26.58 -18.03 7.39
CA ASP A 576 -27.11 -17.08 8.39
C ASP A 576 -27.21 -15.65 7.83
N TRP A 577 -28.25 -15.40 7.04
CA TRP A 577 -28.56 -14.06 6.52
C TRP A 577 -28.75 -13.03 7.64
N SER A 578 -29.32 -13.45 8.77
CA SER A 578 -29.63 -12.53 9.88
C SER A 578 -28.38 -11.97 10.54
N LEU A 579 -27.29 -12.74 10.62
CA LEU A 579 -26.00 -12.30 11.12
C LEU A 579 -25.41 -11.22 10.21
N TYR A 580 -25.43 -11.45 8.91
CA TYR A 580 -24.93 -10.47 7.93
C TYR A 580 -25.80 -9.20 7.92
N ASP A 581 -27.11 -9.32 7.96
CA ASP A 581 -28.02 -8.17 8.02
C ASP A 581 -27.82 -7.33 9.27
N LYS A 582 -27.65 -7.95 10.43
CA LYS A 582 -27.43 -7.29 11.72
C LYS A 582 -26.21 -6.36 11.68
N HIS A 583 -25.18 -6.69 10.91
CA HIS A 583 -23.94 -5.94 10.78
C HIS A 583 -23.86 -5.10 9.48
N SER A 584 -24.95 -4.99 8.71
CA SER A 584 -25.03 -4.23 7.46
C SER A 584 -25.51 -2.80 7.68
N PRO A 585 -24.69 -1.75 7.44
CA PRO A 585 -25.08 -0.34 7.61
C PRO A 585 -26.39 0.04 6.89
N LEU A 586 -26.66 -0.57 5.73
CA LEU A 586 -27.87 -0.30 4.94
C LEU A 586 -29.16 -0.57 5.72
N ARG A 587 -29.15 -1.51 6.67
CA ARG A 587 -30.32 -1.83 7.53
C ARG A 587 -30.66 -0.71 8.51
N PHE A 588 -29.74 0.23 8.73
CA PHE A 588 -29.89 1.38 9.64
C PHE A 588 -30.01 2.72 8.92
N VAL A 589 -30.13 2.71 7.61
CA VAL A 589 -30.20 3.93 6.79
C VAL A 589 -31.36 4.85 7.18
N GLN A 590 -32.45 4.33 7.76
CA GLN A 590 -33.57 5.11 8.24
C GLN A 590 -33.20 6.08 9.39
N ASN A 591 -32.10 5.83 10.10
CA ASN A 591 -31.66 6.68 11.19
C ASN A 591 -30.73 7.80 10.72
N VAL A 592 -30.20 7.72 9.50
CA VAL A 592 -29.19 8.66 9.00
C VAL A 592 -29.79 10.05 8.80
N LYS A 593 -29.19 11.04 9.45
CA LYS A 593 -29.51 12.48 9.31
C LYS A 593 -28.28 13.28 8.84
N THR A 594 -27.09 12.75 9.10
CA THR A 594 -25.82 13.39 8.75
C THR A 594 -25.68 13.55 7.23
N PRO A 595 -25.33 14.74 6.71
CA PRO A 595 -24.97 14.93 5.30
C PRO A 595 -23.79 14.04 4.89
N VAL A 596 -23.91 13.36 3.74
CA VAL A 596 -22.94 12.33 3.28
C VAL A 596 -22.34 12.70 1.92
N MET A 597 -21.01 12.66 1.82
CA MET A 597 -20.25 12.59 0.58
C MET A 597 -19.82 11.14 0.37
N LEU A 598 -20.28 10.50 -0.69
CA LEU A 598 -19.80 9.20 -1.13
C LEU A 598 -18.71 9.36 -2.18
N GLN A 599 -17.69 8.54 -2.15
CA GLN A 599 -16.61 8.50 -3.12
C GLN A 599 -16.32 7.05 -3.50
N HIS A 600 -16.33 6.74 -4.81
CA HIS A 600 -16.13 5.36 -5.26
C HIS A 600 -15.48 5.29 -6.64
N CYS A 601 -14.69 4.27 -6.85
CA CYS A 601 -14.04 3.95 -8.11
C CYS A 601 -14.90 2.96 -8.91
N GLU A 602 -15.11 3.20 -10.20
CA GLU A 602 -16.03 2.38 -11.01
C GLU A 602 -15.50 0.97 -11.30
N GLY A 603 -14.17 0.79 -11.35
CA GLY A 603 -13.51 -0.50 -11.57
C GLY A 603 -13.16 -1.24 -10.28
N ASP A 604 -13.76 -0.88 -9.16
CA ASP A 604 -13.52 -1.51 -7.87
C ASP A 604 -14.16 -2.90 -7.80
N GLN A 605 -13.33 -3.94 -7.82
CA GLN A 605 -13.76 -5.33 -7.66
C GLN A 605 -13.73 -5.76 -6.17
N ARG A 606 -12.90 -5.09 -5.34
CA ARG A 606 -12.77 -5.38 -3.90
C ARG A 606 -14.01 -4.98 -3.12
N VAL A 607 -14.53 -3.78 -3.41
CA VAL A 607 -15.83 -3.29 -2.92
C VAL A 607 -16.58 -2.77 -4.13
N PRO A 608 -17.44 -3.57 -4.75
CA PRO A 608 -18.16 -3.16 -5.96
C PRO A 608 -18.98 -1.88 -5.74
N ILE A 609 -18.93 -0.97 -6.72
CA ILE A 609 -19.58 0.36 -6.66
C ILE A 609 -21.07 0.31 -6.36
N SER A 610 -21.71 -0.84 -6.61
CA SER A 610 -23.12 -1.10 -6.26
C SER A 610 -23.42 -0.86 -4.78
N ASN A 611 -22.46 -1.13 -3.87
CA ASN A 611 -22.59 -0.79 -2.45
C ASN A 611 -22.83 0.72 -2.25
N ALA A 612 -22.02 1.58 -2.87
CA ALA A 612 -22.19 3.02 -2.76
C ALA A 612 -23.49 3.51 -3.44
N ILE A 613 -23.88 2.90 -4.57
CA ILE A 613 -25.11 3.23 -5.30
C ILE A 613 -26.34 2.90 -4.44
N MET A 614 -26.37 1.75 -3.78
CA MET A 614 -27.45 1.38 -2.85
C MET A 614 -27.61 2.40 -1.74
N PHE A 615 -26.49 2.79 -1.08
CA PHE A 615 -26.52 3.74 0.01
C PHE A 615 -26.92 5.15 -0.47
N TYR A 616 -26.35 5.62 -1.62
CA TYR A 616 -26.73 6.87 -2.26
C TYR A 616 -28.22 6.97 -2.55
N ASN A 617 -28.81 5.93 -3.17
CA ASN A 617 -30.22 5.92 -3.52
C ASN A 617 -31.12 5.90 -2.27
N ALA A 618 -30.76 5.13 -1.24
CA ALA A 618 -31.48 5.08 0.02
C ALA A 618 -31.48 6.46 0.72
N LEU A 619 -30.32 7.10 0.86
CA LEU A 619 -30.20 8.43 1.47
C LEU A 619 -30.97 9.50 0.70
N ARG A 620 -30.86 9.51 -0.64
CA ARG A 620 -31.57 10.45 -1.51
C ARG A 620 -33.10 10.34 -1.37
N ARG A 621 -33.62 9.10 -1.37
CA ARG A 621 -35.07 8.84 -1.19
C ARG A 621 -35.59 9.27 0.17
N ARG A 622 -34.70 9.32 1.17
CA ARG A 622 -35.00 9.81 2.52
C ARG A 622 -34.75 11.30 2.70
N SER A 623 -34.41 12.02 1.62
CA SER A 623 -34.11 13.46 1.64
C SER A 623 -32.91 13.83 2.53
N VAL A 624 -32.00 12.87 2.80
CA VAL A 624 -30.72 13.16 3.45
C VAL A 624 -29.81 13.84 2.43
N PRO A 625 -29.16 14.97 2.77
CA PRO A 625 -28.22 15.61 1.86
C PRO A 625 -27.07 14.66 1.49
N VAL A 626 -27.00 14.24 0.23
CA VAL A 626 -25.99 13.30 -0.25
C VAL A 626 -25.43 13.72 -1.61
N ARG A 627 -24.13 13.57 -1.79
CA ARG A 627 -23.44 13.65 -3.09
C ARG A 627 -22.61 12.41 -3.29
N MET A 628 -22.34 12.04 -4.54
CA MET A 628 -21.48 10.92 -4.90
C MET A 628 -20.48 11.34 -5.97
N LEU A 629 -19.18 11.11 -5.72
CA LEU A 629 -18.09 11.22 -6.68
C LEU A 629 -17.77 9.82 -7.19
N ALA A 630 -18.06 9.55 -8.46
CA ALA A 630 -17.65 8.33 -9.15
C ALA A 630 -16.37 8.58 -9.96
N MET A 631 -15.41 7.65 -9.90
CA MET A 631 -14.11 7.77 -10.55
C MET A 631 -13.91 6.63 -11.54
N PRO A 632 -13.97 6.90 -12.85
CA PRO A 632 -13.81 5.87 -13.89
C PRO A 632 -12.37 5.32 -13.91
N ARG A 633 -12.21 4.07 -14.40
CA ARG A 633 -10.93 3.37 -14.60
C ARG A 633 -10.11 3.08 -13.36
N GLN A 634 -10.54 3.48 -12.18
CA GLN A 634 -9.83 3.25 -10.92
C GLN A 634 -10.30 1.94 -10.28
N GLY A 635 -9.37 1.20 -9.64
CA GLY A 635 -9.65 0.01 -8.83
C GLY A 635 -10.12 0.38 -7.43
N HIS A 636 -9.65 -0.34 -6.39
CA HIS A 636 -10.11 -0.13 -5.00
C HIS A 636 -9.73 1.25 -4.39
N GLY A 637 -9.01 2.09 -5.09
CA GLY A 637 -8.70 3.47 -4.71
C GLY A 637 -8.22 4.27 -5.90
N PRO A 638 -8.27 5.61 -5.84
CA PRO A 638 -7.77 6.44 -6.92
C PRO A 638 -6.24 6.32 -7.01
N VAL A 639 -5.74 6.00 -8.20
CA VAL A 639 -4.30 5.84 -8.48
C VAL A 639 -3.77 6.84 -9.52
N GLU A 640 -4.64 7.45 -10.33
CA GLU A 640 -4.26 8.53 -11.23
C GLU A 640 -4.17 9.85 -10.45
N PRO A 641 -3.06 10.63 -10.55
CA PRO A 641 -2.87 11.86 -9.77
C PRO A 641 -4.05 12.84 -9.81
N THR A 642 -4.68 13.03 -10.97
CA THR A 642 -5.85 13.90 -11.13
C THR A 642 -7.06 13.38 -10.34
N MET A 643 -7.27 12.05 -10.30
CA MET A 643 -8.34 11.44 -9.52
C MET A 643 -8.05 11.54 -8.01
N VAL A 644 -6.80 11.28 -7.60
CA VAL A 644 -6.36 11.48 -6.21
C VAL A 644 -6.58 12.92 -5.77
N LEU A 645 -6.14 13.89 -6.59
CA LEU A 645 -6.32 15.31 -6.30
C LEU A 645 -7.80 15.70 -6.17
N LYS A 646 -8.64 15.24 -7.13
CA LYS A 646 -10.08 15.52 -7.08
C LYS A 646 -10.75 14.95 -5.84
N THR A 647 -10.33 13.75 -5.44
CA THR A 647 -10.81 13.11 -4.20
C THR A 647 -10.43 13.93 -2.97
N MET A 648 -9.18 14.37 -2.87
CA MET A 648 -8.68 15.23 -1.78
C MET A 648 -9.43 16.57 -1.71
N GLN A 649 -9.55 17.27 -2.85
CA GLN A 649 -10.25 18.54 -2.96
C GLN A 649 -11.72 18.40 -2.55
N THR A 650 -12.41 17.37 -3.05
CA THR A 650 -13.81 17.08 -2.72
C THR A 650 -13.99 16.86 -1.23
N ASN A 651 -13.07 16.19 -0.55
CA ASN A 651 -13.10 15.99 0.89
C ASN A 651 -12.97 17.31 1.65
N VAL A 652 -12.01 18.14 1.29
CA VAL A 652 -11.78 19.42 1.94
C VAL A 652 -13.00 20.36 1.72
N GLU A 653 -13.46 20.49 0.49
CA GLU A 653 -14.65 21.30 0.14
C GLU A 653 -15.90 20.85 0.92
N TRP A 654 -16.08 19.51 1.06
CA TRP A 654 -17.23 18.95 1.76
C TRP A 654 -17.24 19.31 3.23
N PHE A 655 -16.14 19.06 3.95
CA PHE A 655 -16.06 19.38 5.37
C PHE A 655 -16.10 20.88 5.63
N GLU A 656 -15.46 21.72 4.82
CA GLU A 656 -15.56 23.18 4.94
C GLU A 656 -17.00 23.69 4.78
N LYS A 657 -17.74 23.12 3.84
CA LYS A 657 -19.14 23.47 3.63
C LYS A 657 -20.02 23.13 4.83
N GLN A 658 -19.78 21.99 5.48
CA GLN A 658 -20.67 21.45 6.51
C GLN A 658 -20.30 21.90 7.94
N ILE A 659 -19.02 21.91 8.27
CA ILE A 659 -18.50 22.14 9.63
C ILE A 659 -17.34 23.13 9.67
N GLY A 660 -17.08 23.84 8.58
CA GLY A 660 -15.85 24.55 8.33
C GLY A 660 -15.56 25.75 9.20
N THR A 661 -14.32 26.21 9.02
CA THR A 661 -13.73 27.38 9.66
C THR A 661 -13.92 28.66 8.85
N LYS A 662 -14.63 28.62 7.70
CA LYS A 662 -14.76 29.69 6.69
C LYS A 662 -13.44 30.04 5.99
N LYS A 663 -12.53 29.08 5.90
CA LYS A 663 -11.29 29.16 5.13
C LYS A 663 -11.47 28.46 3.78
N SER A 664 -10.79 28.95 2.74
CA SER A 664 -10.72 28.32 1.41
C SER A 664 -9.27 28.31 0.94
N PHE A 665 -8.89 27.31 0.15
CA PHE A 665 -7.59 27.27 -0.54
C PHE A 665 -7.53 28.21 -1.74
#